data_85b05b2c27917709eab9b190eaa2cefa
#
_entry.id   85b05b2c27917709eab9b190eaa2cefa
#
_cell.length_a   1.000
_cell.length_b   1.000
_cell.length_c   1.000
_cell.angle_alpha   90.00
_cell.angle_beta   90.00
_cell.angle_gamma   90.00
#
_symmetry.space_group_name_H-M   'P 1'
#
loop_
_entity.id
_entity.type
_entity.pdbx_description
1 polymer ?
#
loop_
_entity_poly.entity_id
_entity_poly.type
_entity_poly.pdbx_seq_one_letter_code
_entity_poly.pdbx_strand_id
1 'polypeptide(L)'
;MKKTLKVFAWLCLAALCLQGCTKTPVTTDDKGESSVSAPTSSSTALSPSAPDTTPSESEDDSNVPPTTEVTLTEEEILDKMRGGWIGQMVGVAWAAPTEFRWAGQLMPQSNMPGWKPATINDAFNQDDLYVEVPFLDSMKKYGYDCNPKLISQAFRKTTFFMDHANMQARDNLNSGIQYPDSGHYLYNYHSDDIDWQIECDFLGMMYPGMVNKAAEHAFELGHIMNYGDGVYGGVFVTAMHAAAFTAESVEDIVKAGMKVIPEGTQFRMLIDDVMASYKAGDSFEENWAMLEEKWAPTDLCARLQGPSNIDAKLNSGYIMLGLLYGEGDFAKTIILSTRCGQDSDCNPSSAASILGNFYGASGLPEAYTKGLDADGTKFATTSYTFNDMVELNYTIMKEAILDNGAKETEGGFVIKKDNKYTPVKFEQWPDGVYAFLSVSLSGNAVTFREVTPYSKGEKVVSFKIDMGDGTVFTDVIPVNYVYEKAGKYTVKLIVTGEKGTVGETSKELNVRSDYSGDLPERVALCYVSLPGGGGAKNISVIYDGVVPDAKTGKDSLQYDTYKVLDPVKNPDLTAYVGYMYREELTVSKVVFTEGGHFGNGGWFKNGTLKVQLLIDGKWTDVSYTSDKDYPNSDKRSDFGDPFETFTFTLDKATKCQGVRLHGLAGGDASFISVAELEIK
;
A
#
# COMPACT_ATOMS: atom_id res chain seq x y z
N MET A 1 -38.00 -9.21 30.30
CA MET A 1 -37.64 -7.89 29.77
C MET A 1 -36.43 -8.09 28.85
N LYS A 2 -36.68 -8.10 27.57
CA LYS A 2 -35.64 -8.33 26.50
C LYS A 2 -34.86 -7.04 26.25
N LYS A 3 -33.53 -7.07 26.36
CA LYS A 3 -32.66 -6.04 25.82
C LYS A 3 -31.96 -6.61 24.60
N THR A 4 -32.31 -6.09 23.45
CA THR A 4 -31.77 -6.39 22.15
C THR A 4 -30.39 -5.72 22.01
N LEU A 5 -29.36 -6.49 21.75
CA LEU A 5 -28.04 -6.01 21.28
C LEU A 5 -28.19 -5.62 19.82
N LYS A 6 -27.84 -4.40 19.49
CA LYS A 6 -27.66 -3.96 18.06
C LYS A 6 -26.20 -4.17 17.69
N VAL A 7 -25.99 -5.11 16.78
CA VAL A 7 -24.76 -5.30 16.02
C VAL A 7 -24.79 -4.27 14.90
N PHE A 8 -23.79 -3.38 14.83
CA PHE A 8 -23.59 -2.51 13.68
C PHE A 8 -22.74 -3.27 12.65
N ALA A 9 -23.40 -3.72 11.60
CA ALA A 9 -22.73 -4.17 10.40
C ALA A 9 -22.49 -2.93 9.50
N TRP A 10 -21.25 -2.73 9.07
CA TRP A 10 -20.92 -1.77 8.05
C TRP A 10 -21.24 -2.39 6.67
N LEU A 11 -22.28 -1.85 6.03
CA LEU A 11 -22.62 -2.18 4.65
C LEU A 11 -22.16 -1.01 3.76
N CYS A 12 -21.14 -1.25 2.94
CA CYS A 12 -20.88 -0.41 1.78
C CYS A 12 -21.94 -0.70 0.72
N LEU A 13 -22.79 0.28 0.42
CA LEU A 13 -23.77 0.23 -0.65
C LEU A 13 -23.10 0.65 -1.97
N ALA A 14 -22.75 -0.33 -2.79
CA ALA A 14 -22.48 -0.12 -4.20
C ALA A 14 -23.82 -0.16 -4.95
N ALA A 15 -24.22 0.96 -5.58
CA ALA A 15 -25.40 1.01 -6.43
C ALA A 15 -25.12 0.33 -7.78
N LEU A 16 -25.68 -0.86 -7.98
CA LEU A 16 -25.74 -1.55 -9.27
C LEU A 16 -26.90 -0.97 -10.09
N CYS A 17 -26.57 -0.33 -11.21
CA CYS A 17 -27.51 -0.20 -12.33
C CYS A 17 -27.38 -1.41 -13.24
N LEU A 18 -28.32 -2.35 -13.15
CA LEU A 18 -28.53 -3.41 -14.11
C LEU A 18 -29.41 -2.88 -15.26
N GLN A 19 -28.87 -2.79 -16.45
CA GLN A 19 -29.66 -2.90 -17.68
C GLN A 19 -28.97 -3.90 -18.61
N GLY A 20 -29.74 -4.90 -18.99
CA GLY A 20 -29.30 -6.01 -19.81
C GLY A 20 -29.05 -5.62 -21.27
N CYS A 21 -28.08 -6.27 -21.87
CA CYS A 21 -27.94 -6.38 -23.30
C CYS A 21 -27.64 -7.82 -23.72
N THR A 22 -28.41 -8.24 -24.68
CA THR A 22 -28.48 -9.53 -25.35
C THR A 22 -27.17 -9.90 -26.07
N LYS A 23 -26.88 -11.19 -26.05
CA LYS A 23 -25.76 -11.84 -26.75
C LYS A 23 -25.93 -11.81 -28.25
N THR A 24 -24.87 -11.46 -28.97
CA THR A 24 -24.61 -11.94 -30.33
C THR A 24 -23.13 -12.32 -30.46
N PRO A 25 -22.79 -13.42 -31.11
CA PRO A 25 -21.42 -13.92 -31.17
C PRO A 25 -20.66 -13.23 -32.31
N VAL A 26 -19.40 -12.84 -32.05
CA VAL A 26 -18.46 -12.39 -33.07
C VAL A 26 -17.34 -13.40 -33.19
N THR A 27 -17.15 -13.80 -34.42
CA THR A 27 -16.11 -14.70 -34.95
C THR A 27 -14.72 -14.11 -34.80
N THR A 28 -13.77 -15.02 -34.53
CA THR A 28 -12.31 -14.79 -34.57
C THR A 28 -11.89 -14.43 -35.99
N ASP A 29 -11.03 -13.39 -36.10
CA ASP A 29 -9.82 -13.34 -36.91
C ASP A 29 -9.10 -11.98 -36.70
N ASP A 30 -7.88 -12.06 -36.43
CA ASP A 30 -6.65 -11.65 -37.13
C ASP A 30 -5.67 -10.80 -36.31
N LYS A 31 -4.43 -11.18 -36.52
CA LYS A 31 -3.17 -10.72 -35.96
C LYS A 31 -2.91 -9.22 -36.15
N GLY A 32 -2.39 -8.59 -35.12
CA GLY A 32 -1.77 -7.29 -35.17
C GLY A 32 -0.79 -7.14 -34.02
N GLU A 33 0.46 -7.55 -34.22
CA GLU A 33 1.58 -7.18 -33.34
C GLU A 33 1.80 -5.67 -33.44
N SER A 34 1.54 -4.94 -32.37
CA SER A 34 2.05 -3.58 -32.20
C SER A 34 3.11 -3.57 -31.10
N SER A 35 4.36 -3.45 -31.54
CA SER A 35 5.52 -3.18 -30.71
C SER A 35 5.37 -1.83 -30.02
N VAL A 36 5.21 -1.85 -28.69
CA VAL A 36 5.31 -0.65 -27.85
C VAL A 36 6.81 -0.45 -27.58
N SER A 37 7.38 0.62 -28.15
CA SER A 37 8.73 1.06 -27.86
C SER A 37 8.80 1.63 -26.44
N ALA A 38 9.71 1.09 -25.62
CA ALA A 38 10.04 1.61 -24.30
C ALA A 38 10.62 3.04 -24.39
N PRO A 39 10.32 3.93 -23.44
CA PRO A 39 10.96 5.22 -23.37
C PRO A 39 12.43 5.07 -22.97
N THR A 40 13.34 5.56 -23.82
CA THR A 40 14.76 5.66 -23.52
C THR A 40 15.00 6.79 -22.52
N SER A 41 15.23 6.45 -21.27
CA SER A 41 15.76 7.39 -20.28
C SER A 41 17.28 7.45 -20.40
N SER A 42 17.82 8.58 -20.84
CA SER A 42 19.25 8.89 -20.74
C SER A 42 19.54 9.39 -19.33
N SER A 43 19.91 8.50 -18.41
CA SER A 43 20.48 8.87 -17.12
C SER A 43 22.00 8.81 -17.19
N THR A 44 22.66 9.96 -17.05
CA THR A 44 24.08 10.03 -16.73
C THR A 44 24.26 9.61 -15.27
N ALA A 45 24.76 8.39 -15.06
CA ALA A 45 25.08 7.87 -13.75
C ALA A 45 26.29 8.61 -13.14
N LEU A 46 26.09 9.28 -12.04
CA LEU A 46 27.13 9.66 -11.10
C LEU A 46 27.21 8.56 -10.03
N SER A 47 28.33 7.85 -10.00
CA SER A 47 28.62 6.85 -8.96
C SER A 47 28.85 7.54 -7.61
N PRO A 48 28.13 7.16 -6.53
CA PRO A 48 28.48 7.59 -5.19
C PRO A 48 29.67 6.79 -4.65
N SER A 49 30.63 7.47 -4.05
CA SER A 49 31.72 6.89 -3.29
C SER A 49 31.20 6.24 -2.01
N ALA A 50 31.57 4.99 -1.79
CA ALA A 50 31.24 4.23 -0.60
C ALA A 50 31.85 4.86 0.67
N PRO A 51 31.13 4.84 1.82
CA PRO A 51 31.72 5.17 3.11
C PRO A 51 32.58 4.02 3.63
N ASP A 52 33.72 4.41 4.19
CA ASP A 52 34.70 3.54 4.82
C ASP A 52 34.12 2.97 6.12
N THR A 53 33.69 1.69 6.09
CA THR A 53 33.21 0.98 7.30
C THR A 53 34.26 -0.05 7.73
N THR A 54 34.73 0.08 8.94
CA THR A 54 35.54 -0.93 9.64
C THR A 54 34.80 -2.28 9.68
N PRO A 55 35.47 -3.40 9.37
CA PRO A 55 34.81 -4.70 9.36
C PRO A 55 34.44 -5.15 10.77
N SER A 56 33.19 -5.58 10.95
CA SER A 56 32.77 -6.40 12.08
C SER A 56 33.46 -7.76 11.99
N GLU A 57 33.83 -8.34 13.14
CA GLU A 57 34.43 -9.65 13.24
C GLU A 57 33.57 -10.68 12.45
N SER A 58 34.10 -11.14 11.33
CA SER A 58 33.54 -12.27 10.59
C SER A 58 33.87 -13.55 11.35
N GLU A 59 32.87 -14.30 11.82
CA GLU A 59 33.04 -15.69 12.17
C GLU A 59 33.71 -16.41 11.00
N ASP A 60 34.78 -17.12 11.26
CA ASP A 60 35.55 -17.85 10.22
C ASP A 60 34.75 -19.06 9.70
N ASP A 61 33.93 -18.82 8.73
CA ASP A 61 33.03 -19.78 8.06
C ASP A 61 33.78 -20.67 7.05
N SER A 62 35.13 -20.57 6.98
CA SER A 62 35.92 -21.23 5.93
C SER A 62 35.89 -22.77 6.00
N ASN A 63 35.59 -23.34 7.16
CA ASN A 63 35.58 -24.80 7.40
C ASN A 63 34.18 -25.44 7.39
N VAL A 64 33.11 -24.67 7.32
CA VAL A 64 31.72 -25.21 7.30
C VAL A 64 31.40 -25.68 5.87
N PRO A 65 30.95 -26.93 5.65
CA PRO A 65 30.52 -27.37 4.34
C PRO A 65 29.30 -26.57 3.88
N PRO A 66 29.12 -26.26 2.60
CA PRO A 66 28.02 -25.44 2.09
C PRO A 66 26.64 -26.07 2.40
N THR A 67 26.57 -27.38 2.41
CA THR A 67 25.35 -28.15 2.76
C THR A 67 25.66 -29.35 3.62
N THR A 68 24.64 -29.82 4.36
CA THR A 68 24.68 -31.10 5.14
C THR A 68 23.42 -31.90 4.80
N GLU A 69 23.54 -33.22 4.65
CA GLU A 69 22.37 -34.09 4.49
C GLU A 69 21.63 -34.24 5.84
N VAL A 70 20.32 -33.99 5.80
CA VAL A 70 19.37 -34.21 6.90
C VAL A 70 18.26 -35.13 6.44
N THR A 71 17.77 -36.00 7.32
CA THR A 71 16.63 -36.86 7.03
C THR A 71 15.41 -36.27 7.74
N LEU A 72 14.34 -36.00 7.01
CA LEU A 72 13.03 -35.65 7.54
C LEU A 72 12.03 -36.71 7.09
N THR A 73 11.21 -37.16 8.03
CA THR A 73 10.09 -38.04 7.70
C THR A 73 8.95 -37.29 7.05
N GLU A 74 8.12 -37.96 6.28
CA GLU A 74 6.91 -37.38 5.70
C GLU A 74 5.98 -36.83 6.79
N GLU A 75 5.86 -37.56 7.91
CA GLU A 75 5.06 -37.12 9.07
C GLU A 75 5.59 -35.83 9.69
N GLU A 76 6.91 -35.71 9.90
CA GLU A 76 7.54 -34.49 10.42
C GLU A 76 7.32 -33.30 9.48
N ILE A 77 7.48 -33.49 8.17
CA ILE A 77 7.28 -32.42 7.19
C ILE A 77 5.81 -31.96 7.19
N LEU A 78 4.87 -32.90 7.14
CA LEU A 78 3.44 -32.58 7.18
C LEU A 78 3.01 -31.91 8.48
N ASP A 79 3.54 -32.37 9.62
CA ASP A 79 3.25 -31.77 10.92
C ASP A 79 3.77 -30.33 10.98
N LYS A 80 5.01 -30.08 10.53
CA LYS A 80 5.60 -28.75 10.45
C LYS A 80 4.86 -27.84 9.47
N MET A 81 4.51 -28.33 8.30
CA MET A 81 3.72 -27.56 7.32
C MET A 81 2.33 -27.19 7.87
N ARG A 82 1.62 -28.12 8.52
CA ARG A 82 0.37 -27.84 9.22
C ARG A 82 0.57 -26.81 10.33
N GLY A 83 1.67 -26.90 11.05
CA GLY A 83 2.03 -25.93 12.08
C GLY A 83 2.18 -24.52 11.53
N GLY A 84 2.85 -24.37 10.38
CA GLY A 84 2.98 -23.09 9.68
C GLY A 84 1.63 -22.49 9.31
N TRP A 85 0.80 -23.22 8.57
CA TRP A 85 -0.55 -22.78 8.20
C TRP A 85 -1.44 -22.43 9.40
N ILE A 86 -1.38 -23.23 10.49
CA ILE A 86 -2.12 -22.93 11.74
C ILE A 86 -1.57 -21.68 12.38
N GLY A 87 -0.25 -21.50 12.43
CA GLY A 87 0.39 -20.32 13.01
C GLY A 87 -0.06 -19.04 12.33
N GLN A 88 -0.05 -19.02 10.99
CA GLN A 88 -0.53 -17.92 10.16
C GLN A 88 -2.00 -17.60 10.49
N MET A 89 -2.88 -18.59 10.45
CA MET A 89 -4.30 -18.43 10.75
C MET A 89 -4.56 -17.92 12.18
N VAL A 90 -3.82 -18.38 13.17
CA VAL A 90 -3.97 -17.93 14.56
C VAL A 90 -3.49 -16.51 14.72
N GLY A 91 -2.33 -16.18 14.16
CA GLY A 91 -1.74 -14.85 14.24
C GLY A 91 -2.67 -13.78 13.69
N VAL A 92 -3.06 -13.93 12.42
CA VAL A 92 -3.94 -12.95 11.75
C VAL A 92 -5.31 -12.86 12.43
N ALA A 93 -5.98 -13.98 12.69
CA ALA A 93 -7.33 -13.97 13.24
C ALA A 93 -7.40 -13.44 14.69
N TRP A 94 -6.37 -13.70 15.50
CA TRP A 94 -6.33 -13.17 16.86
C TRP A 94 -6.12 -11.66 16.89
N ALA A 95 -5.27 -11.17 16.04
CA ALA A 95 -4.85 -9.77 16.04
C ALA A 95 -5.70 -8.86 15.12
N ALA A 96 -6.46 -9.38 14.16
CA ALA A 96 -7.31 -8.61 13.22
C ALA A 96 -8.11 -7.44 13.82
N PRO A 97 -8.68 -7.53 15.06
CA PRO A 97 -9.35 -6.39 15.64
C PRO A 97 -8.45 -5.21 16.00
N THR A 98 -7.12 -5.34 15.91
CA THR A 98 -6.13 -4.31 16.27
C THR A 98 -5.50 -3.61 15.06
N GLU A 99 -5.71 -4.14 13.86
CA GLU A 99 -5.16 -3.67 12.60
C GLU A 99 -5.30 -2.14 12.45
N PHE A 100 -4.18 -1.47 12.17
CA PHE A 100 -4.04 0.00 12.01
C PHE A 100 -4.60 0.87 13.15
N ARG A 101 -4.92 0.32 14.31
CA ARG A 101 -5.43 1.09 15.46
C ARG A 101 -4.32 1.69 16.33
N TRP A 102 -3.12 1.18 16.19
CA TRP A 102 -1.95 1.54 17.00
C TRP A 102 -0.79 2.01 16.11
N ALA A 103 -1.09 2.83 15.11
CA ALA A 103 -0.09 3.36 14.19
C ALA A 103 0.91 4.26 14.91
N GLY A 104 2.20 3.88 14.89
CA GLY A 104 3.28 4.60 15.58
C GLY A 104 3.16 4.60 17.10
N GLN A 105 2.42 3.66 17.68
CA GLN A 105 2.19 3.55 19.12
C GLN A 105 2.29 2.10 19.58
N LEU A 106 3.08 1.86 20.62
CA LEU A 106 3.12 0.54 21.24
C LEU A 106 1.80 0.20 21.92
N MET A 107 1.13 -0.84 21.46
CA MET A 107 -0.14 -1.26 22.04
C MET A 107 0.04 -1.79 23.46
N PRO A 108 -0.73 -1.28 24.47
CA PRO A 108 -0.73 -1.88 25.80
C PRO A 108 -1.22 -3.33 25.76
N GLN A 109 -0.55 -4.23 26.45
CA GLN A 109 -0.93 -5.65 26.47
C GLN A 109 -2.38 -5.90 26.90
N SER A 110 -2.95 -5.03 27.74
CA SER A 110 -4.35 -5.09 28.16
C SER A 110 -5.36 -4.90 27.02
N ASN A 111 -4.90 -4.39 25.87
CA ASN A 111 -5.73 -4.16 24.67
C ASN A 111 -5.70 -5.33 23.71
N MET A 112 -4.90 -6.37 24.00
CA MET A 112 -4.89 -7.60 23.20
C MET A 112 -6.28 -8.23 23.20
N PRO A 113 -6.85 -8.58 22.03
CA PRO A 113 -8.15 -9.24 21.97
C PRO A 113 -8.16 -10.57 22.73
N GLY A 114 -9.32 -10.93 23.27
CA GLY A 114 -9.48 -12.24 23.91
C GLY A 114 -9.54 -13.36 22.87
N TRP A 115 -8.70 -14.38 23.04
CA TRP A 115 -8.71 -15.56 22.18
C TRP A 115 -9.88 -16.52 22.50
N LYS A 116 -10.49 -17.05 21.45
CA LYS A 116 -11.43 -18.18 21.51
C LYS A 116 -11.05 -19.17 20.41
N PRO A 117 -11.09 -20.50 20.68
CA PRO A 117 -10.65 -21.48 19.68
C PRO A 117 -11.32 -21.33 18.30
N ALA A 118 -12.60 -20.95 18.25
CA ALA A 118 -13.30 -20.76 16.97
C ALA A 118 -12.84 -19.54 16.17
N THR A 119 -12.13 -18.59 16.80
CA THR A 119 -11.61 -17.37 16.14
C THR A 119 -10.62 -17.72 15.01
N ILE A 120 -9.90 -18.86 15.09
CA ILE A 120 -9.01 -19.29 14.03
C ILE A 120 -9.70 -19.35 12.65
N ASN A 121 -11.01 -19.62 12.63
CA ASN A 121 -11.76 -19.73 11.37
C ASN A 121 -12.07 -18.38 10.72
N ASP A 122 -11.87 -17.26 11.42
CA ASP A 122 -11.98 -15.93 10.82
C ASP A 122 -10.86 -15.69 9.80
N ALA A 123 -9.73 -16.43 9.93
CA ALA A 123 -8.60 -16.39 9.01
C ALA A 123 -8.94 -16.88 7.58
N PHE A 124 -9.96 -17.68 7.38
CA PHE A 124 -10.37 -18.10 6.03
C PHE A 124 -10.74 -16.95 5.10
N ASN A 125 -10.94 -15.75 5.64
CA ASN A 125 -11.27 -14.54 4.88
C ASN A 125 -10.17 -13.46 4.97
N GLN A 126 -8.96 -13.82 5.31
CA GLN A 126 -7.81 -12.91 5.38
C GLN A 126 -6.93 -13.05 4.15
N ASP A 127 -6.38 -11.91 3.69
CA ASP A 127 -5.56 -11.82 2.48
C ASP A 127 -4.24 -12.54 2.61
N ASP A 128 -3.60 -12.50 3.78
CA ASP A 128 -2.44 -13.36 4.09
C ASP A 128 -2.57 -14.78 3.53
N LEU A 129 -3.79 -15.33 3.50
CA LEU A 129 -4.06 -16.71 3.15
C LEU A 129 -4.64 -16.90 1.75
N TYR A 130 -5.69 -16.13 1.39
CA TYR A 130 -6.34 -16.38 0.10
C TYR A 130 -5.52 -15.88 -1.09
N VAL A 131 -4.61 -14.91 -0.91
CA VAL A 131 -3.74 -14.44 -2.01
C VAL A 131 -2.65 -15.45 -2.37
N GLU A 132 -2.25 -16.33 -1.46
CA GLU A 132 -1.32 -17.44 -1.77
C GLU A 132 -1.88 -18.45 -2.79
N VAL A 133 -3.21 -18.60 -2.85
CA VAL A 133 -3.88 -19.62 -3.67
C VAL A 133 -3.59 -19.52 -5.16
N PRO A 134 -3.63 -18.35 -5.83
CA PRO A 134 -3.28 -18.22 -7.25
C PRO A 134 -1.88 -18.70 -7.59
N PHE A 135 -0.92 -18.56 -6.66
CA PHE A 135 0.45 -19.04 -6.82
C PHE A 135 0.45 -20.57 -6.79
N LEU A 136 -0.09 -21.17 -5.75
CA LEU A 136 -0.18 -22.62 -5.59
C LEU A 136 -0.99 -23.28 -6.73
N ASP A 137 -2.11 -22.70 -7.16
CA ASP A 137 -2.89 -23.18 -8.30
C ASP A 137 -2.09 -23.14 -9.61
N SER A 138 -1.29 -22.10 -9.80
CA SER A 138 -0.42 -21.98 -10.98
C SER A 138 0.69 -23.03 -10.95
N MET A 139 1.34 -23.22 -9.81
CA MET A 139 2.37 -24.22 -9.60
C MET A 139 1.84 -25.65 -9.76
N LYS A 140 0.66 -25.94 -9.22
CA LYS A 140 -0.04 -27.23 -9.45
C LYS A 140 -0.26 -27.51 -10.94
N LYS A 141 -0.58 -26.48 -11.69
CA LYS A 141 -0.95 -26.60 -13.11
C LYS A 141 0.23 -26.68 -14.04
N TYR A 142 1.30 -25.94 -13.74
CA TYR A 142 2.40 -25.69 -14.67
C TYR A 142 3.77 -26.16 -14.16
N GLY A 143 3.84 -26.74 -12.94
CA GLY A 143 5.06 -27.11 -12.23
C GLY A 143 5.47 -26.05 -11.20
N TYR A 144 6.20 -26.47 -10.16
CA TYR A 144 6.58 -25.62 -9.03
C TYR A 144 7.46 -24.41 -9.45
N ASP A 145 8.27 -24.54 -10.48
CA ASP A 145 9.19 -23.54 -11.06
C ASP A 145 8.61 -22.83 -12.29
N CYS A 146 7.29 -22.85 -12.44
CA CYS A 146 6.65 -22.29 -13.62
C CYS A 146 6.95 -20.79 -13.78
N ASN A 147 7.05 -20.37 -15.04
CA ASN A 147 7.37 -18.98 -15.38
C ASN A 147 6.45 -17.98 -14.64
N PRO A 148 7.01 -17.01 -13.90
CA PRO A 148 6.23 -16.03 -13.12
C PRO A 148 5.20 -15.25 -13.94
N LYS A 149 5.39 -15.12 -15.27
CA LYS A 149 4.36 -14.56 -16.17
C LYS A 149 3.07 -15.36 -16.18
N LEU A 150 3.13 -16.68 -15.99
CA LEU A 150 1.91 -17.51 -15.90
C LEU A 150 1.18 -17.25 -14.60
N ILE A 151 1.92 -17.13 -13.50
CA ILE A 151 1.38 -16.80 -12.18
C ILE A 151 0.77 -15.39 -12.21
N SER A 152 1.47 -14.39 -12.76
CA SER A 152 0.97 -13.03 -12.86
C SER A 152 -0.32 -12.93 -13.68
N GLN A 153 -0.49 -13.77 -14.71
CA GLN A 153 -1.74 -13.85 -15.48
C GLN A 153 -2.88 -14.53 -14.69
N ALA A 154 -2.59 -15.46 -13.79
CA ALA A 154 -3.57 -16.02 -12.86
C ALA A 154 -3.96 -14.98 -11.81
N PHE A 155 -2.99 -14.32 -11.18
CA PHE A 155 -3.15 -13.22 -10.24
C PHE A 155 -4.03 -12.08 -10.81
N ARG A 156 -3.75 -11.65 -12.04
CA ARG A 156 -4.57 -10.63 -12.74
C ARG A 156 -6.05 -10.96 -12.82
N LYS A 157 -6.39 -12.24 -12.90
CA LYS A 157 -7.77 -12.71 -13.10
C LYS A 157 -8.54 -12.94 -11.81
N THR A 158 -7.88 -12.81 -10.67
CA THR A 158 -8.53 -12.92 -9.37
C THR A 158 -9.60 -11.86 -9.19
N THR A 159 -10.60 -12.15 -8.36
CA THR A 159 -11.75 -11.27 -8.12
C THR A 159 -11.92 -10.91 -6.65
N PHE A 160 -11.04 -11.42 -5.79
CA PHE A 160 -11.05 -11.03 -4.40
C PHE A 160 -10.58 -9.59 -4.22
N PHE A 161 -10.89 -9.03 -3.07
CA PHE A 161 -10.45 -7.69 -2.69
C PHE A 161 -8.92 -7.68 -2.55
N MET A 162 -8.29 -6.60 -2.99
CA MET A 162 -6.87 -6.34 -2.88
C MET A 162 -6.66 -4.87 -2.56
N ASP A 163 -5.68 -4.60 -1.72
CA ASP A 163 -5.17 -3.27 -1.44
C ASP A 163 -3.72 -3.11 -1.92
N HIS A 164 -3.15 -1.95 -1.73
CA HIS A 164 -1.73 -1.61 -1.82
C HIS A 164 -1.01 -2.16 -3.07
N ALA A 165 0.10 -2.85 -2.89
CA ALA A 165 0.94 -3.36 -3.98
C ALA A 165 0.21 -4.37 -4.84
N ASN A 166 -0.63 -5.22 -4.25
CA ASN A 166 -1.47 -6.19 -4.93
C ASN A 166 -2.47 -5.55 -5.88
N MET A 167 -3.21 -4.55 -5.39
CA MET A 167 -4.19 -3.82 -6.19
C MET A 167 -3.51 -3.12 -7.36
N GLN A 168 -2.41 -2.39 -7.10
CA GLN A 168 -1.68 -1.67 -8.13
C GLN A 168 -1.05 -2.63 -9.15
N ALA A 169 -0.51 -3.77 -8.72
CA ALA A 169 0.03 -4.78 -9.63
C ALA A 169 -1.05 -5.37 -10.54
N ARG A 170 -2.23 -5.70 -9.98
CA ARG A 170 -3.36 -6.19 -10.77
C ARG A 170 -3.84 -5.15 -11.78
N ASP A 171 -3.89 -3.88 -11.40
CA ASP A 171 -4.26 -2.78 -12.30
C ASP A 171 -3.20 -2.56 -13.39
N ASN A 172 -1.92 -2.66 -13.07
CA ASN A 172 -0.81 -2.63 -14.01
C ASN A 172 -0.93 -3.76 -15.05
N LEU A 173 -1.11 -5.00 -14.58
CA LEU A 173 -1.29 -6.17 -15.45
C LEU A 173 -2.52 -6.03 -16.37
N ASN A 174 -3.63 -5.49 -15.86
CA ASN A 174 -4.84 -5.19 -16.64
C ASN A 174 -4.61 -4.08 -17.67
N SER A 175 -3.71 -3.14 -17.37
CA SER A 175 -3.33 -2.04 -18.26
C SER A 175 -2.23 -2.42 -19.26
N GLY A 176 -1.74 -3.68 -19.24
CA GLY A 176 -0.74 -4.18 -20.18
C GLY A 176 0.71 -4.09 -19.68
N ILE A 177 0.95 -3.55 -18.48
CA ILE A 177 2.27 -3.59 -17.82
C ILE A 177 2.44 -4.99 -17.24
N GLN A 178 3.37 -5.75 -17.81
CA GLN A 178 3.55 -7.17 -17.50
C GLN A 178 4.64 -7.40 -16.46
N TYR A 179 4.65 -8.59 -15.84
CA TYR A 179 5.78 -9.05 -15.05
C TYR A 179 7.12 -8.90 -15.80
N PRO A 180 8.21 -8.43 -15.18
CA PRO A 180 8.34 -8.01 -13.78
C PRO A 180 7.96 -6.53 -13.52
N ASP A 181 7.60 -5.78 -14.55
CA ASP A 181 7.32 -4.36 -14.45
C ASP A 181 6.05 -4.05 -13.64
N SER A 182 5.14 -5.03 -13.46
CA SER A 182 3.90 -4.85 -12.69
C SER A 182 4.15 -4.49 -11.22
N GLY A 183 5.22 -5.01 -10.62
CA GLY A 183 5.65 -4.68 -9.26
C GLY A 183 6.69 -3.55 -9.17
N HIS A 184 7.29 -3.16 -10.31
CA HIS A 184 8.42 -2.24 -10.34
C HIS A 184 8.04 -0.82 -9.89
N TYR A 185 8.89 -0.15 -9.14
CA TYR A 185 8.66 1.18 -8.54
C TYR A 185 8.29 2.29 -9.53
N LEU A 186 8.56 2.14 -10.82
CA LEU A 186 8.12 3.09 -11.85
C LEU A 186 6.62 2.99 -12.17
N TYR A 187 5.99 1.88 -11.82
CA TYR A 187 4.59 1.59 -12.15
C TYR A 187 3.75 1.26 -10.92
N ASN A 188 4.41 0.92 -9.80
CA ASN A 188 3.76 0.57 -8.55
C ASN A 188 4.36 1.39 -7.40
N TYR A 189 3.65 2.42 -6.93
CA TYR A 189 4.11 3.28 -5.85
C TYR A 189 3.95 2.64 -4.46
N HIS A 190 3.35 1.47 -4.40
CA HIS A 190 3.27 0.57 -3.26
C HIS A 190 4.35 -0.52 -3.29
N SER A 191 5.34 -0.42 -4.16
CA SER A 191 6.28 -1.51 -4.42
C SER A 191 7.13 -1.94 -3.22
N ASP A 192 7.27 -1.13 -2.19
CA ASP A 192 7.93 -1.45 -0.92
C ASP A 192 6.96 -1.78 0.23
N ASP A 193 5.65 -1.87 -0.05
CA ASP A 193 4.64 -2.30 0.92
C ASP A 193 4.73 -3.81 1.22
N ILE A 194 4.04 -4.23 2.27
CA ILE A 194 4.15 -5.53 2.93
C ILE A 194 3.58 -6.72 2.12
N ASP A 195 2.85 -6.51 1.02
CA ASP A 195 2.02 -7.54 0.37
C ASP A 195 2.74 -8.88 0.13
N TRP A 196 3.89 -8.86 -0.58
CA TRP A 196 4.63 -10.10 -0.80
C TRP A 196 5.18 -10.73 0.49
N GLN A 197 5.44 -9.94 1.54
CA GLN A 197 5.91 -10.44 2.83
C GLN A 197 4.87 -11.31 3.53
N ILE A 198 3.59 -10.97 3.43
CA ILE A 198 2.50 -11.66 4.13
C ILE A 198 1.90 -12.83 3.33
N GLU A 199 2.27 -12.98 2.06
CA GLU A 199 1.65 -13.89 1.09
C GLU A 199 2.63 -14.94 0.53
N CYS A 200 3.76 -15.17 1.20
CA CYS A 200 4.84 -16.04 0.69
C CYS A 200 5.19 -17.22 1.62
N ASP A 201 4.41 -17.42 2.68
CA ASP A 201 4.67 -18.47 3.69
C ASP A 201 4.70 -19.86 3.06
N PHE A 202 3.75 -20.15 2.16
CA PHE A 202 3.69 -21.41 1.42
C PHE A 202 4.99 -21.73 0.70
N LEU A 203 5.66 -20.70 0.17
CA LEU A 203 6.85 -20.85 -0.65
C LEU A 203 8.05 -21.31 0.19
N GLY A 204 8.20 -20.76 1.41
CA GLY A 204 9.23 -21.24 2.34
C GLY A 204 8.99 -22.68 2.77
N MET A 205 7.73 -23.06 2.94
CA MET A 205 7.33 -24.44 3.25
C MET A 205 7.58 -25.43 2.10
N MET A 206 7.80 -24.95 0.86
CA MET A 206 8.18 -25.81 -0.27
C MET A 206 9.66 -26.22 -0.27
N TYR A 207 10.50 -25.62 0.57
CA TYR A 207 11.95 -25.82 0.53
C TYR A 207 12.56 -26.15 1.92
N PRO A 208 12.11 -27.21 2.62
CA PRO A 208 12.63 -27.59 3.94
C PRO A 208 14.15 -27.63 3.98
N GLY A 209 14.80 -26.73 4.74
CA GLY A 209 16.25 -26.63 4.87
C GLY A 209 17.00 -26.05 3.66
N MET A 210 16.36 -25.82 2.52
CA MET A 210 16.96 -25.30 1.29
C MET A 210 16.77 -23.77 1.19
N VAL A 211 17.31 -23.05 2.15
CA VAL A 211 17.09 -21.60 2.36
C VAL A 211 17.45 -20.77 1.13
N ASN A 212 18.57 -21.09 0.45
CA ASN A 212 19.00 -20.35 -0.73
C ASN A 212 18.00 -20.50 -1.89
N LYS A 213 17.44 -21.70 -2.09
CA LYS A 213 16.43 -21.94 -3.12
C LYS A 213 15.12 -21.24 -2.82
N ALA A 214 14.68 -21.28 -1.57
CA ALA A 214 13.52 -20.54 -1.11
C ALA A 214 13.68 -19.03 -1.38
N ALA A 215 14.82 -18.46 -0.99
CA ALA A 215 15.13 -17.04 -1.19
C ALA A 215 15.20 -16.64 -2.66
N GLU A 216 15.87 -17.43 -3.52
CA GLU A 216 15.92 -17.18 -4.98
C GLU A 216 14.51 -17.16 -5.59
N HIS A 217 13.67 -18.13 -5.25
CA HIS A 217 12.30 -18.24 -5.80
C HIS A 217 11.40 -17.12 -5.28
N ALA A 218 11.51 -16.77 -3.98
CA ALA A 218 10.77 -15.64 -3.40
C ALA A 218 11.19 -14.31 -4.05
N PHE A 219 12.48 -14.13 -4.31
CA PHE A 219 12.99 -12.95 -5.00
C PHE A 219 12.40 -12.83 -6.41
N GLU A 220 12.30 -13.93 -7.15
CA GLU A 220 11.72 -13.93 -8.49
C GLU A 220 10.22 -13.59 -8.46
N LEU A 221 9.44 -14.29 -7.64
CA LEU A 221 7.98 -14.15 -7.62
C LEU A 221 7.51 -12.81 -7.04
N GLY A 222 8.25 -12.25 -6.08
CA GLY A 222 7.91 -10.97 -5.46
C GLY A 222 7.78 -9.81 -6.45
N HIS A 223 8.44 -9.90 -7.61
CA HIS A 223 8.34 -8.89 -8.66
C HIS A 223 6.98 -8.86 -9.39
N ILE A 224 6.05 -9.76 -9.05
CA ILE A 224 4.67 -9.65 -9.54
C ILE A 224 4.01 -8.39 -8.96
N MET A 225 4.22 -8.09 -7.67
CA MET A 225 3.58 -6.98 -6.97
C MET A 225 4.55 -5.98 -6.31
N ASN A 226 5.78 -6.36 -5.97
CA ASN A 226 6.72 -5.56 -5.19
C ASN A 226 8.05 -5.33 -5.93
N TYR A 227 8.90 -4.46 -5.34
CA TYR A 227 10.27 -4.19 -5.76
C TYR A 227 11.14 -3.81 -4.55
N GLY A 228 12.44 -4.14 -4.57
CA GLY A 228 13.39 -3.75 -3.53
C GLY A 228 12.99 -4.24 -2.14
N ASP A 229 12.77 -3.32 -1.20
CA ASP A 229 12.45 -3.67 0.21
C ASP A 229 11.17 -4.50 0.33
N GLY A 230 10.16 -4.30 -0.52
CA GLY A 230 8.95 -5.13 -0.53
C GLY A 230 9.22 -6.57 -0.97
N VAL A 231 10.11 -6.77 -1.97
CA VAL A 231 10.56 -8.11 -2.37
C VAL A 231 11.38 -8.75 -1.26
N TYR A 232 12.25 -7.97 -0.59
CA TYR A 232 13.07 -8.49 0.52
C TYR A 232 12.24 -8.92 1.72
N GLY A 233 11.08 -8.29 1.96
CA GLY A 233 10.12 -8.74 2.98
C GLY A 233 9.73 -10.20 2.78
N GLY A 234 9.28 -10.54 1.57
CA GLY A 234 8.95 -11.93 1.23
C GLY A 234 10.14 -12.87 1.21
N VAL A 235 11.31 -12.43 0.72
CA VAL A 235 12.54 -13.22 0.76
C VAL A 235 12.92 -13.55 2.21
N PHE A 236 12.81 -12.59 3.11
CA PHE A 236 13.14 -12.74 4.53
C PHE A 236 12.23 -13.76 5.21
N VAL A 237 10.91 -13.62 5.06
CA VAL A 237 9.91 -14.54 5.65
C VAL A 237 10.05 -15.94 5.06
N THR A 238 10.12 -16.06 3.73
CA THR A 238 10.29 -17.34 3.03
C THR A 238 11.56 -18.10 3.48
N ALA A 239 12.68 -17.38 3.63
CA ALA A 239 13.93 -17.95 4.11
C ALA A 239 13.84 -18.47 5.55
N MET A 240 13.12 -17.73 6.42
CA MET A 240 12.88 -18.16 7.80
C MET A 240 11.99 -19.42 7.85
N HIS A 241 10.98 -19.52 7.02
CA HIS A 241 10.16 -20.74 6.90
C HIS A 241 10.98 -21.95 6.46
N ALA A 242 11.80 -21.79 5.41
CA ALA A 242 12.66 -22.87 4.95
C ALA A 242 13.66 -23.32 6.04
N ALA A 243 14.24 -22.37 6.78
CA ALA A 243 15.14 -22.64 7.88
C ALA A 243 14.45 -23.35 9.05
N ALA A 244 13.20 -23.02 9.37
CA ALA A 244 12.45 -23.52 10.52
C ALA A 244 12.28 -25.05 10.52
N PHE A 245 12.34 -25.71 9.37
CA PHE A 245 12.28 -27.18 9.29
C PHE A 245 13.48 -27.87 9.93
N THR A 246 14.64 -27.21 9.97
CA THR A 246 15.91 -27.84 10.34
C THR A 246 16.76 -27.03 11.33
N ALA A 247 16.26 -25.88 11.78
CA ALA A 247 16.93 -25.00 12.74
C ALA A 247 16.92 -25.62 14.16
N GLU A 248 17.87 -25.20 14.98
CA GLU A 248 17.98 -25.62 16.39
C GLU A 248 17.35 -24.59 17.33
N SER A 249 17.24 -23.34 16.89
CA SER A 249 16.66 -22.23 17.66
C SER A 249 15.95 -21.22 16.80
N VAL A 250 15.09 -20.40 17.42
CA VAL A 250 14.43 -19.28 16.76
C VAL A 250 15.44 -18.23 16.29
N GLU A 251 16.50 -18.00 17.05
CA GLU A 251 17.57 -17.07 16.66
C GLU A 251 18.30 -17.53 15.39
N ASP A 252 18.50 -18.85 15.20
CA ASP A 252 19.11 -19.40 13.98
C ASP A 252 18.18 -19.22 12.76
N ILE A 253 16.87 -19.34 12.95
CA ILE A 253 15.87 -19.05 11.92
C ILE A 253 15.99 -17.59 11.46
N VAL A 254 15.97 -16.65 12.41
CA VAL A 254 16.07 -15.21 12.11
C VAL A 254 17.41 -14.91 11.41
N LYS A 255 18.53 -15.47 11.88
CA LYS A 255 19.84 -15.29 11.23
C LYS A 255 19.88 -15.84 9.80
N ALA A 256 19.21 -16.95 9.52
CA ALA A 256 19.12 -17.48 8.17
C ALA A 256 18.39 -16.50 7.24
N GLY A 257 17.25 -15.96 7.68
CA GLY A 257 16.53 -14.91 6.95
C GLY A 257 17.39 -13.66 6.70
N MET A 258 18.10 -13.18 7.73
CA MET A 258 18.97 -11.99 7.60
C MET A 258 20.08 -12.19 6.56
N LYS A 259 20.70 -13.39 6.52
CA LYS A 259 21.87 -13.66 5.67
C LYS A 259 21.56 -13.75 4.17
N VAL A 260 20.31 -13.94 3.77
CA VAL A 260 19.90 -13.93 2.35
C VAL A 260 19.54 -12.53 1.84
N ILE A 261 19.46 -11.54 2.73
CA ILE A 261 19.22 -10.13 2.34
C ILE A 261 20.57 -9.47 2.04
N PRO A 262 20.72 -8.77 0.89
CA PRO A 262 21.97 -8.14 0.50
C PRO A 262 22.40 -7.04 1.48
N GLU A 263 23.69 -7.03 1.83
CA GLU A 263 24.29 -5.95 2.62
C GLU A 263 24.17 -4.60 1.89
N GLY A 264 23.99 -3.54 2.68
CA GLY A 264 23.87 -2.17 2.16
C GLY A 264 22.46 -1.79 1.69
N THR A 265 21.48 -2.70 1.71
CA THR A 265 20.06 -2.35 1.54
C THR A 265 19.51 -1.73 2.81
N GLN A 266 18.49 -0.86 2.71
CA GLN A 266 17.84 -0.29 3.88
C GLN A 266 17.17 -1.39 4.72
N PHE A 267 16.57 -2.37 4.05
CA PHE A 267 16.00 -3.55 4.70
C PHE A 267 17.03 -4.26 5.57
N ARG A 268 18.23 -4.58 5.01
CA ARG A 268 19.29 -5.25 5.77
C ARG A 268 19.79 -4.42 6.95
N MET A 269 19.97 -3.12 6.77
CA MET A 269 20.41 -2.23 7.86
C MET A 269 19.39 -2.19 9.00
N LEU A 270 18.08 -2.20 8.70
CA LEU A 270 17.04 -2.23 9.73
C LEU A 270 17.08 -3.52 10.54
N ILE A 271 17.11 -4.70 9.89
CA ILE A 271 17.13 -5.97 10.60
C ILE A 271 18.45 -6.20 11.36
N ASP A 272 19.56 -5.64 10.87
CA ASP A 272 20.85 -5.65 11.61
C ASP A 272 20.76 -4.79 12.88
N ASP A 273 20.10 -3.61 12.84
CA ASP A 273 19.85 -2.77 14.02
C ASP A 273 19.00 -3.51 15.07
N VAL A 274 17.91 -4.17 14.64
CA VAL A 274 17.06 -4.96 15.54
C VAL A 274 17.86 -6.06 16.23
N MET A 275 18.67 -6.79 15.48
CA MET A 275 19.51 -7.85 16.03
C MET A 275 20.61 -7.30 16.97
N ALA A 276 21.20 -6.15 16.62
CA ALA A 276 22.21 -5.50 17.44
C ALA A 276 21.64 -5.03 18.79
N SER A 277 20.45 -4.40 18.78
CA SER A 277 19.74 -3.97 19.99
C SER A 277 19.38 -5.19 20.87
N TYR A 278 18.84 -6.25 20.28
CA TYR A 278 18.55 -7.50 20.99
C TYR A 278 19.79 -8.09 21.67
N LYS A 279 20.93 -8.17 20.94
CA LYS A 279 22.20 -8.69 21.49
C LYS A 279 22.83 -7.77 22.53
N ALA A 280 22.55 -6.46 22.48
CA ALA A 280 22.98 -5.52 23.51
C ALA A 280 22.22 -5.70 24.83
N GLY A 281 21.09 -6.46 24.80
CA GLY A 281 20.24 -6.71 25.96
C GLY A 281 19.19 -5.63 26.19
N ASP A 282 18.91 -4.80 25.17
CA ASP A 282 17.83 -3.85 25.21
C ASP A 282 16.47 -4.57 25.36
N SER A 283 15.53 -3.94 26.04
CA SER A 283 14.17 -4.47 26.19
C SER A 283 13.41 -4.46 24.87
N PHE A 284 12.32 -5.21 24.80
CA PHE A 284 11.38 -5.19 23.67
C PHE A 284 10.91 -3.75 23.36
N GLU A 285 10.56 -2.99 24.41
CA GLU A 285 10.07 -1.63 24.31
C GLU A 285 11.15 -0.65 23.78
N GLU A 286 12.42 -0.82 24.19
CA GLU A 286 13.54 0.00 23.70
C GLU A 286 13.85 -0.30 22.24
N ASN A 287 13.87 -1.58 21.84
CA ASN A 287 14.11 -1.96 20.45
C ASN A 287 12.97 -1.51 19.52
N TRP A 288 11.70 -1.64 19.97
CA TRP A 288 10.55 -1.09 19.26
C TRP A 288 10.65 0.45 19.10
N ALA A 289 11.03 1.16 20.14
CA ALA A 289 11.19 2.60 20.11
C ALA A 289 12.28 3.05 19.12
N MET A 290 13.39 2.29 19.03
CA MET A 290 14.43 2.51 18.03
C MET A 290 13.89 2.38 16.59
N LEU A 291 13.05 1.38 16.33
CA LEU A 291 12.42 1.20 15.01
C LEU A 291 11.53 2.39 14.65
N GLU A 292 10.68 2.82 15.57
CA GLU A 292 9.78 3.96 15.34
C GLU A 292 10.53 5.29 15.18
N GLU A 293 11.58 5.52 15.95
CA GLU A 293 12.35 6.76 15.89
C GLU A 293 13.25 6.83 14.64
N LYS A 294 13.97 5.75 14.35
CA LYS A 294 14.97 5.74 13.29
C LYS A 294 14.39 5.41 11.92
N TRP A 295 13.53 4.39 11.84
CA TRP A 295 13.13 3.78 10.59
C TRP A 295 11.74 4.16 10.10
N ALA A 296 10.73 4.27 10.97
CA ALA A 296 9.39 4.65 10.54
C ALA A 296 9.31 5.98 9.77
N PRO A 297 10.11 7.03 10.07
CA PRO A 297 10.09 8.27 9.30
C PRO A 297 10.69 8.13 7.88
N THR A 298 11.43 7.06 7.59
CA THR A 298 12.07 6.86 6.27
C THR A 298 11.11 6.30 5.23
N ASP A 299 9.97 5.78 5.64
CA ASP A 299 9.03 5.02 4.81
C ASP A 299 7.84 5.88 4.41
N LEU A 300 8.00 6.63 3.33
CA LEU A 300 7.01 7.61 2.89
C LEU A 300 5.92 7.00 2.03
N CYS A 301 6.22 5.96 1.23
CA CYS A 301 5.25 5.32 0.35
C CYS A 301 4.15 4.59 1.12
N ALA A 302 4.52 3.91 2.19
CA ALA A 302 3.63 3.09 2.97
C ALA A 302 2.59 3.88 3.79
N ARG A 303 2.73 5.19 3.93
CA ARG A 303 1.82 6.08 4.69
C ARG A 303 0.68 6.64 3.86
N LEU A 304 0.17 5.90 2.93
CA LEU A 304 -0.83 6.41 1.97
C LEU A 304 -2.21 6.65 2.57
N GLN A 305 -2.52 6.03 3.71
CA GLN A 305 -3.84 6.09 4.33
C GLN A 305 -3.85 6.80 5.70
N GLY A 306 -2.89 7.67 5.97
CA GLY A 306 -2.77 8.39 7.23
C GLY A 306 -1.52 7.97 8.02
N PRO A 307 -1.57 7.86 9.35
CA PRO A 307 -0.40 7.52 10.16
C PRO A 307 0.02 6.04 10.07
N SER A 308 -0.75 5.20 9.41
CA SER A 308 -0.44 3.78 9.24
C SER A 308 0.77 3.59 8.32
N ASN A 309 1.64 2.67 8.69
CA ASN A 309 2.86 2.35 7.93
C ASN A 309 2.89 0.85 7.63
N ILE A 310 2.79 0.52 6.34
CA ILE A 310 2.80 -0.86 5.81
C ILE A 310 4.07 -1.19 5.03
N ASP A 311 5.14 -0.42 5.23
CA ASP A 311 6.45 -0.71 4.65
C ASP A 311 6.97 -2.07 5.11
N ALA A 312 7.42 -2.90 4.17
CA ALA A 312 7.84 -4.27 4.43
C ALA A 312 9.03 -4.36 5.40
N LYS A 313 10.01 -3.44 5.31
CA LYS A 313 11.18 -3.52 6.20
C LYS A 313 10.82 -3.19 7.65
N LEU A 314 9.97 -2.17 7.90
CA LEU A 314 9.55 -1.82 9.25
C LEU A 314 8.75 -2.95 9.88
N ASN A 315 7.78 -3.50 9.15
CA ASN A 315 6.95 -4.60 9.61
C ASN A 315 7.75 -5.91 9.78
N SER A 316 8.80 -6.14 8.97
CA SER A 316 9.78 -7.23 9.22
C SER A 316 10.51 -7.06 10.56
N GLY A 317 10.82 -5.83 10.95
CA GLY A 317 11.34 -5.53 12.29
C GLY A 317 10.38 -6.00 13.39
N TYR A 318 9.07 -5.80 13.23
CA TYR A 318 8.07 -6.24 14.21
C TYR A 318 7.88 -7.76 14.25
N ILE A 319 8.02 -8.45 13.10
CA ILE A 319 8.10 -9.91 13.04
C ILE A 319 9.31 -10.39 13.87
N MET A 320 10.50 -9.77 13.66
CA MET A 320 11.71 -10.11 14.42
C MET A 320 11.54 -9.87 15.92
N LEU A 321 10.93 -8.74 16.33
CA LEU A 321 10.67 -8.46 17.73
C LEU A 321 9.78 -9.54 18.37
N GLY A 322 8.73 -9.97 17.67
CA GLY A 322 7.89 -11.08 18.11
C GLY A 322 8.67 -12.37 18.31
N LEU A 323 9.48 -12.76 17.32
CA LEU A 323 10.27 -14.00 17.35
C LEU A 323 11.35 -13.97 18.43
N LEU A 324 12.15 -12.91 18.49
CA LEU A 324 13.32 -12.84 19.39
C LEU A 324 12.90 -12.69 20.86
N TYR A 325 11.98 -11.77 21.17
CA TYR A 325 11.52 -11.53 22.54
C TYR A 325 10.38 -12.47 22.99
N GLY A 326 9.81 -13.21 22.04
CA GLY A 326 8.84 -14.28 22.31
C GLY A 326 9.46 -15.49 23.05
N GLU A 327 10.80 -15.67 22.95
CA GLU A 327 11.55 -16.73 23.63
C GLU A 327 11.01 -18.14 23.32
N GLY A 328 10.45 -18.32 22.12
CA GLY A 328 9.84 -19.58 21.68
C GLY A 328 8.43 -19.83 22.22
N ASP A 329 7.87 -18.97 23.07
CA ASP A 329 6.46 -19.08 23.47
C ASP A 329 5.54 -18.57 22.36
N PHE A 330 4.65 -19.43 21.88
CA PHE A 330 3.76 -19.16 20.74
C PHE A 330 2.82 -17.97 20.99
N ALA A 331 2.19 -17.92 22.17
CA ALA A 331 1.30 -16.83 22.51
C ALA A 331 2.03 -15.51 22.74
N LYS A 332 3.19 -15.57 23.42
CA LYS A 332 4.02 -14.39 23.68
C LYS A 332 4.53 -13.78 22.35
N THR A 333 4.94 -14.61 21.40
CA THR A 333 5.37 -14.18 20.07
C THR A 333 4.25 -13.41 19.36
N ILE A 334 3.03 -13.95 19.30
CA ILE A 334 1.86 -13.28 18.70
C ILE A 334 1.59 -11.97 19.43
N ILE A 335 1.51 -11.97 20.76
CA ILE A 335 1.21 -10.77 21.56
C ILE A 335 2.25 -9.67 21.32
N LEU A 336 3.54 -9.99 21.34
CA LEU A 336 4.59 -9.00 21.17
C LEU A 336 4.60 -8.42 19.75
N SER A 337 4.46 -9.25 18.72
CA SER A 337 4.36 -8.78 17.33
C SER A 337 3.14 -7.90 17.12
N THR A 338 1.95 -8.28 17.62
CA THR A 338 0.73 -7.47 17.60
C THR A 338 0.91 -6.12 18.30
N ARG A 339 1.58 -6.11 19.47
CA ARG A 339 1.81 -4.87 20.24
C ARG A 339 2.65 -3.84 19.51
N CYS A 340 3.44 -4.25 18.55
CA CYS A 340 4.21 -3.31 17.72
C CYS A 340 3.32 -2.32 16.97
N GLY A 341 2.05 -2.64 16.73
CA GLY A 341 1.12 -1.77 16.03
C GLY A 341 1.27 -1.85 14.51
N GLN A 342 0.92 -0.78 13.81
CA GLN A 342 0.90 -0.70 12.34
C GLN A 342 0.01 -1.80 11.74
N ASP A 343 0.53 -2.64 10.88
CA ASP A 343 -0.13 -3.83 10.36
C ASP A 343 -0.06 -4.96 11.41
N SER A 344 -0.84 -4.78 12.44
CA SER A 344 -0.70 -5.51 13.70
C SER A 344 -1.34 -6.90 13.73
N ASP A 345 -1.93 -7.34 12.63
CA ASP A 345 -2.45 -8.70 12.43
C ASP A 345 -1.61 -9.51 11.44
N CYS A 346 -1.09 -8.91 10.38
CA CYS A 346 -0.20 -9.59 9.46
C CYS A 346 1.18 -9.89 10.08
N ASN A 347 1.73 -8.97 10.88
CA ASN A 347 3.02 -9.19 11.54
C ASN A 347 3.02 -10.43 12.47
N PRO A 348 2.04 -10.62 13.39
CA PRO A 348 1.94 -11.84 14.18
C PRO A 348 1.52 -13.05 13.36
N SER A 349 0.85 -12.90 12.22
CA SER A 349 0.56 -13.95 11.25
C SER A 349 1.86 -14.63 10.81
N SER A 350 2.79 -13.86 10.21
CA SER A 350 4.09 -14.37 9.76
C SER A 350 4.94 -14.90 10.92
N ALA A 351 5.01 -14.18 12.06
CA ALA A 351 5.80 -14.63 13.21
C ALA A 351 5.30 -15.95 13.79
N ALA A 352 3.99 -16.13 13.91
CA ALA A 352 3.38 -17.36 14.42
C ALA A 352 3.46 -18.51 13.40
N SER A 353 3.39 -18.21 12.11
CA SER A 353 3.59 -19.19 11.04
C SER A 353 4.99 -19.80 11.08
N ILE A 354 6.03 -18.96 11.20
CA ILE A 354 7.41 -19.40 11.33
C ILE A 354 7.61 -20.29 12.57
N LEU A 355 7.05 -19.90 13.73
CA LEU A 355 7.08 -20.74 14.93
C LEU A 355 6.29 -22.04 14.75
N GLY A 356 5.16 -21.99 14.06
CA GLY A 356 4.37 -23.17 13.72
C GLY A 356 5.16 -24.16 12.87
N ASN A 357 5.89 -23.70 11.87
CA ASN A 357 6.83 -24.53 11.11
C ASN A 357 7.95 -25.10 11.97
N PHE A 358 8.45 -24.34 12.93
CA PHE A 358 9.53 -24.80 13.82
C PHE A 358 9.07 -25.94 14.73
N TYR A 359 7.91 -25.79 15.38
CA TYR A 359 7.41 -26.76 16.35
C TYR A 359 6.58 -27.89 15.75
N GLY A 360 5.99 -27.71 14.58
CA GLY A 360 4.92 -28.56 14.04
C GLY A 360 3.57 -28.29 14.71
N ALA A 361 2.50 -28.71 14.09
CA ALA A 361 1.15 -28.58 14.62
C ALA A 361 0.97 -29.33 15.95
N SER A 362 1.64 -30.48 16.10
CA SER A 362 1.64 -31.28 17.32
C SER A 362 2.35 -30.59 18.49
N GLY A 363 3.28 -29.68 18.22
CA GLY A 363 3.99 -28.88 19.22
C GLY A 363 3.25 -27.60 19.63
N LEU A 364 2.20 -27.18 18.91
CA LEU A 364 1.42 -26.01 19.27
C LEU A 364 0.43 -26.30 20.41
N PRO A 365 0.17 -25.30 21.30
CA PRO A 365 -0.81 -25.50 22.36
C PRO A 365 -2.22 -25.77 21.83
N GLU A 366 -2.89 -26.79 22.33
CA GLU A 366 -4.24 -27.22 21.91
C GLU A 366 -5.27 -26.07 21.91
N ALA A 367 -5.09 -25.08 22.78
CA ALA A 367 -5.97 -23.91 22.85
C ALA A 367 -6.05 -23.13 21.54
N TYR A 368 -5.03 -23.21 20.68
CA TYR A 368 -4.95 -22.51 19.41
C TYR A 368 -5.31 -23.39 18.20
N THR A 369 -5.26 -24.71 18.33
CA THR A 369 -5.47 -25.64 17.21
C THR A 369 -6.86 -26.26 17.16
N LYS A 370 -7.49 -26.51 18.30
CA LYS A 370 -8.72 -27.32 18.43
C LYS A 370 -9.99 -26.69 17.86
N GLY A 371 -9.97 -25.42 17.48
CA GLY A 371 -11.13 -24.71 16.93
C GLY A 371 -11.21 -24.72 15.40
N LEU A 372 -10.17 -25.20 14.75
CA LEU A 372 -10.05 -25.17 13.30
C LEU A 372 -11.06 -26.08 12.60
N ASP A 373 -11.83 -25.53 11.67
CA ASP A 373 -12.69 -26.29 10.74
C ASP A 373 -11.88 -26.67 9.49
N ALA A 374 -11.09 -27.73 9.62
CA ALA A 374 -10.08 -28.10 8.63
C ALA A 374 -10.66 -28.63 7.31
N ASP A 375 -11.92 -29.11 7.29
CA ASP A 375 -12.55 -29.76 6.14
C ASP A 375 -13.85 -29.09 5.65
N GLY A 376 -14.48 -28.24 6.48
CA GLY A 376 -15.80 -27.67 6.17
C GLY A 376 -15.71 -26.27 5.54
N THR A 377 -14.90 -25.39 6.11
CA THR A 377 -14.74 -24.00 5.67
C THR A 377 -13.67 -23.90 4.59
N LYS A 378 -13.89 -23.02 3.61
CA LYS A 378 -12.96 -22.76 2.50
C LYS A 378 -12.38 -21.37 2.60
N PHE A 379 -11.13 -21.23 2.15
CA PHE A 379 -10.53 -19.92 1.97
C PHE A 379 -11.34 -19.06 0.98
N ALA A 380 -11.46 -17.78 1.27
CA ALA A 380 -12.30 -16.87 0.52
C ALA A 380 -12.01 -16.91 -0.99
N THR A 381 -13.07 -16.96 -1.79
CA THR A 381 -13.02 -17.01 -3.26
C THR A 381 -12.32 -18.25 -3.85
N THR A 382 -12.04 -19.26 -3.05
CA THR A 382 -11.37 -20.51 -3.48
C THR A 382 -12.27 -21.73 -3.32
N SER A 383 -11.78 -22.91 -3.77
CA SER A 383 -12.41 -24.20 -3.51
C SER A 383 -11.71 -25.01 -2.43
N TYR A 384 -10.63 -24.50 -1.85
CA TYR A 384 -9.74 -25.21 -0.94
C TYR A 384 -10.15 -25.05 0.51
N THR A 385 -10.17 -26.15 1.25
CA THR A 385 -10.22 -26.22 2.71
C THR A 385 -8.79 -26.11 3.26
N PHE A 386 -8.64 -26.05 4.57
CA PHE A 386 -7.32 -26.10 5.21
C PHE A 386 -6.53 -27.36 4.82
N ASN A 387 -7.18 -28.55 4.90
CA ASN A 387 -6.52 -29.80 4.54
C ASN A 387 -6.15 -29.87 3.06
N ASP A 388 -7.00 -29.34 2.17
CA ASP A 388 -6.69 -29.25 0.74
C ASP A 388 -5.45 -28.37 0.48
N MET A 389 -5.28 -27.27 1.21
CA MET A 389 -4.13 -26.36 1.07
C MET A 389 -2.83 -27.02 1.55
N VAL A 390 -2.86 -27.69 2.70
CA VAL A 390 -1.68 -28.41 3.21
C VAL A 390 -1.27 -29.51 2.24
N GLU A 391 -2.22 -30.31 1.72
CA GLU A 391 -1.94 -31.37 0.76
C GLU A 391 -1.38 -30.83 -0.55
N LEU A 392 -1.95 -29.72 -1.05
CA LEU A 392 -1.47 -29.05 -2.26
C LEU A 392 -0.04 -28.55 -2.07
N ASN A 393 0.23 -27.83 -0.98
CA ASN A 393 1.56 -27.31 -0.68
C ASN A 393 2.58 -28.44 -0.52
N TYR A 394 2.22 -29.54 0.18
CA TYR A 394 3.05 -30.74 0.32
C TYR A 394 3.37 -31.39 -1.04
N THR A 395 2.37 -31.51 -1.91
CA THR A 395 2.57 -32.12 -3.23
C THR A 395 3.57 -31.30 -4.07
N ILE A 396 3.44 -29.99 -4.05
CA ILE A 396 4.35 -29.06 -4.76
C ILE A 396 5.74 -29.07 -4.12
N MET A 397 5.81 -29.08 -2.79
CA MET A 397 7.07 -29.22 -2.05
C MET A 397 7.83 -30.47 -2.45
N LYS A 398 7.15 -31.63 -2.54
CA LYS A 398 7.77 -32.91 -2.94
C LYS A 398 8.43 -32.81 -4.32
N GLU A 399 7.74 -32.21 -5.30
CA GLU A 399 8.30 -31.96 -6.63
C GLU A 399 9.54 -31.05 -6.51
N ALA A 400 9.42 -29.92 -5.80
CA ALA A 400 10.48 -28.94 -5.67
C ALA A 400 11.74 -29.52 -5.03
N ILE A 401 11.65 -30.24 -3.91
CA ILE A 401 12.83 -30.78 -3.24
C ILE A 401 13.51 -31.89 -4.04
N LEU A 402 12.76 -32.76 -4.71
CA LEU A 402 13.31 -33.84 -5.54
C LEU A 402 14.11 -33.30 -6.72
N ASP A 403 13.60 -32.29 -7.41
CA ASP A 403 14.29 -31.61 -8.51
C ASP A 403 15.55 -30.88 -8.03
N ASN A 404 15.57 -30.41 -6.77
CA ASN A 404 16.73 -29.78 -6.15
C ASN A 404 17.65 -30.76 -5.42
N GLY A 405 17.51 -32.06 -5.71
CA GLY A 405 18.47 -33.10 -5.36
C GLY A 405 18.24 -33.79 -4.02
N ALA A 406 17.07 -33.65 -3.42
CA ALA A 406 16.62 -34.53 -2.34
C ALA A 406 16.43 -35.96 -2.84
N LYS A 407 16.54 -36.92 -1.93
CA LYS A 407 16.34 -38.34 -2.23
C LYS A 407 15.17 -38.86 -1.42
N GLU A 408 14.22 -39.46 -2.12
CA GLU A 408 13.10 -40.14 -1.45
C GLU A 408 13.60 -41.44 -0.77
N THR A 409 13.11 -41.69 0.43
CA THR A 409 13.39 -42.86 1.25
C THR A 409 12.10 -43.55 1.70
N GLU A 410 12.18 -44.69 2.35
CA GLU A 410 10.99 -45.28 2.96
C GLU A 410 10.49 -44.38 4.12
N GLY A 411 9.40 -43.63 3.87
CA GLY A 411 8.73 -42.77 4.84
C GLY A 411 9.30 -41.35 4.99
N GLY A 412 10.05 -40.84 4.02
CA GLY A 412 10.54 -39.44 4.05
C GLY A 412 11.57 -39.11 2.99
N PHE A 413 12.43 -38.14 3.31
CA PHE A 413 13.41 -37.60 2.37
C PHE A 413 14.75 -37.34 3.04
N VAL A 414 15.82 -37.55 2.30
CA VAL A 414 17.15 -37.01 2.62
C VAL A 414 17.31 -35.71 1.82
N ILE A 415 17.44 -34.61 2.53
CA ILE A 415 17.47 -33.25 1.99
C ILE A 415 18.87 -32.67 2.23
N LYS A 416 19.37 -31.87 1.30
CA LYS A 416 20.59 -31.07 1.48
C LYS A 416 20.24 -29.75 2.14
N LYS A 417 20.42 -29.68 3.46
CA LYS A 417 20.24 -28.45 4.24
C LYS A 417 21.40 -27.48 3.94
N ASP A 418 21.06 -26.23 3.68
CA ASP A 418 22.06 -25.15 3.56
C ASP A 418 22.69 -24.81 4.91
N ASN A 419 24.03 -24.68 4.91
CA ASN A 419 24.78 -24.16 6.04
C ASN A 419 25.42 -22.81 5.73
N LYS A 420 25.51 -22.46 4.44
CA LYS A 420 25.97 -21.16 3.95
C LYS A 420 24.86 -20.52 3.15
N TYR A 421 24.58 -19.27 3.46
CA TYR A 421 23.52 -18.52 2.85
C TYR A 421 24.08 -17.51 1.85
N THR A 422 23.41 -17.40 0.70
CA THR A 422 23.80 -16.50 -0.39
C THR A 422 22.78 -15.38 -0.50
N PRO A 423 23.18 -14.11 -0.35
CA PRO A 423 22.26 -13.02 -0.53
C PRO A 423 21.67 -13.02 -1.96
N VAL A 424 20.38 -12.71 -2.07
CA VAL A 424 19.73 -12.47 -3.35
C VAL A 424 20.31 -11.22 -4.04
N LYS A 425 19.89 -10.91 -5.25
CA LYS A 425 20.36 -9.76 -5.98
C LYS A 425 20.07 -8.45 -5.25
N PHE A 426 21.04 -7.52 -5.25
CA PHE A 426 20.85 -6.18 -4.71
C PHE A 426 19.87 -5.39 -5.59
N GLU A 427 18.84 -4.87 -4.97
CA GLU A 427 17.89 -3.93 -5.56
C GLU A 427 17.58 -2.81 -4.57
N GLN A 428 17.32 -1.63 -5.08
CA GLN A 428 16.93 -0.49 -4.27
C GLN A 428 16.11 0.46 -5.12
N TRP A 429 15.02 0.95 -4.57
CA TRP A 429 14.29 2.07 -5.17
C TRP A 429 15.16 3.33 -5.05
N PRO A 430 15.59 3.93 -6.18
CA PRO A 430 16.49 5.07 -6.14
C PRO A 430 15.84 6.30 -5.51
N ASP A 431 16.66 7.22 -4.99
CA ASP A 431 16.19 8.55 -4.63
C ASP A 431 15.81 9.32 -5.90
N GLY A 432 14.74 10.13 -5.81
CA GLY A 432 14.27 10.93 -6.93
C GLY A 432 12.82 11.35 -6.78
N VAL A 433 12.24 11.90 -7.85
CA VAL A 433 10.81 12.17 -7.95
C VAL A 433 10.16 11.27 -8.98
N TYR A 434 8.93 10.88 -8.71
CA TYR A 434 8.17 9.90 -9.49
C TYR A 434 6.76 10.43 -9.77
N ALA A 435 6.16 9.92 -10.83
CA ALA A 435 4.84 10.32 -11.29
C ALA A 435 3.97 9.08 -11.45
N PHE A 436 2.90 8.96 -10.67
CA PHE A 436 1.92 7.88 -10.79
C PHE A 436 0.57 8.43 -11.22
N LEU A 437 0.04 7.90 -12.32
CA LEU A 437 -1.17 8.40 -12.95
C LEU A 437 -2.08 7.24 -13.36
N SER A 438 -3.29 7.22 -12.84
CA SER A 438 -4.36 6.37 -13.32
C SER A 438 -5.56 7.22 -13.72
N VAL A 439 -5.95 7.13 -14.97
CA VAL A 439 -7.11 7.84 -15.53
C VAL A 439 -7.97 6.88 -16.32
N SER A 440 -9.27 7.12 -16.29
CA SER A 440 -10.25 6.42 -17.13
C SER A 440 -11.07 7.39 -17.95
N LEU A 441 -11.56 6.92 -19.10
CA LEU A 441 -12.37 7.70 -20.01
C LEU A 441 -13.77 7.09 -20.11
N SER A 442 -14.81 7.91 -19.90
CA SER A 442 -16.20 7.55 -20.16
C SER A 442 -16.81 8.54 -21.13
N GLY A 443 -17.04 8.11 -22.38
CA GLY A 443 -17.37 9.05 -23.46
C GLY A 443 -16.24 10.05 -23.70
N ASN A 444 -16.49 11.31 -23.39
CA ASN A 444 -15.50 12.40 -23.46
C ASN A 444 -14.98 12.80 -22.06
N ALA A 445 -15.58 12.29 -20.98
CA ALA A 445 -15.23 12.69 -19.63
C ALA A 445 -14.09 11.82 -19.07
N VAL A 446 -13.08 12.47 -18.53
CA VAL A 446 -11.94 11.87 -17.84
C VAL A 446 -12.19 11.82 -16.35
N THR A 447 -11.99 10.66 -15.74
CA THR A 447 -11.93 10.49 -14.29
C THR A 447 -10.51 10.20 -13.90
N PHE A 448 -9.97 10.99 -12.98
CA PHE A 448 -8.67 10.78 -12.35
C PHE A 448 -8.86 9.84 -11.17
N ARG A 449 -8.27 8.65 -11.23
CA ARG A 449 -8.32 7.64 -10.16
C ARG A 449 -7.09 7.76 -9.27
N GLU A 450 -5.95 8.08 -9.87
CA GLU A 450 -4.69 8.30 -9.19
C GLU A 450 -3.94 9.44 -9.86
N VAL A 451 -3.47 10.39 -9.07
CA VAL A 451 -2.52 11.43 -9.47
C VAL A 451 -1.58 11.62 -8.29
N THR A 452 -0.43 10.96 -8.35
CA THR A 452 0.52 10.98 -7.25
C THR A 452 1.88 11.51 -7.73
N PRO A 453 2.15 12.81 -7.52
CA PRO A 453 3.51 13.32 -7.52
C PRO A 453 4.20 12.80 -6.24
N TYR A 454 5.21 11.96 -6.41
CA TYR A 454 5.88 11.27 -5.32
C TYR A 454 7.37 11.59 -5.28
N SER A 455 7.97 11.51 -4.10
CA SER A 455 9.41 11.69 -3.93
C SER A 455 9.99 10.73 -2.89
N LYS A 456 11.22 10.30 -3.16
CA LYS A 456 12.07 9.55 -2.23
C LYS A 456 13.42 10.27 -2.15
N GLY A 457 13.86 10.64 -0.94
CA GLY A 457 15.15 11.29 -0.71
C GLY A 457 15.30 12.74 -1.20
N GLU A 458 14.24 13.35 -1.72
CA GLU A 458 14.17 14.77 -2.08
C GLU A 458 12.72 15.28 -1.98
N LYS A 459 12.49 16.58 -2.22
CA LYS A 459 11.13 17.16 -2.19
C LYS A 459 10.58 17.40 -3.59
N VAL A 460 9.28 17.13 -3.79
CA VAL A 460 8.57 17.64 -4.96
C VAL A 460 8.41 19.15 -4.84
N VAL A 461 8.82 19.90 -5.85
CA VAL A 461 8.65 21.35 -5.90
C VAL A 461 7.55 21.80 -6.84
N SER A 462 7.19 21.00 -7.84
CA SER A 462 6.08 21.26 -8.75
C SER A 462 5.66 20.00 -9.51
N PHE A 463 4.40 19.95 -9.95
CA PHE A 463 3.94 18.95 -10.91
C PHE A 463 3.03 19.57 -11.97
N LYS A 464 2.89 18.89 -13.11
CA LYS A 464 2.00 19.28 -14.21
C LYS A 464 1.24 18.09 -14.71
N ILE A 465 -0.05 18.30 -14.98
CA ILE A 465 -0.89 17.35 -15.73
C ILE A 465 -1.19 17.98 -17.09
N ASP A 466 -0.59 17.43 -18.15
CA ASP A 466 -0.85 17.81 -19.53
C ASP A 466 -1.93 16.88 -20.10
N MET A 467 -3.05 17.45 -20.55
CA MET A 467 -4.17 16.68 -21.08
C MET A 467 -3.98 16.25 -22.54
N GLY A 468 -2.91 16.70 -23.20
CA GLY A 468 -2.60 16.39 -24.60
C GLY A 468 -3.42 17.12 -25.66
N ASP A 469 -4.28 18.06 -25.25
CA ASP A 469 -5.06 18.93 -26.12
C ASP A 469 -4.67 20.42 -26.00
N GLY A 470 -3.57 20.68 -25.27
CA GLY A 470 -3.09 22.02 -24.96
C GLY A 470 -3.48 22.52 -23.58
N THR A 471 -4.36 21.81 -22.85
CA THR A 471 -4.72 22.14 -21.47
C THR A 471 -3.67 21.56 -20.53
N VAL A 472 -3.13 22.39 -19.63
CA VAL A 472 -2.13 21.99 -18.62
C VAL A 472 -2.57 22.49 -17.25
N PHE A 473 -2.62 21.56 -16.29
CA PHE A 473 -2.84 21.87 -14.86
C PHE A 473 -1.47 21.89 -14.16
N THR A 474 -1.14 22.99 -13.48
CA THR A 474 0.12 23.13 -12.74
C THR A 474 -0.16 23.21 -11.24
N ASP A 475 0.42 22.31 -10.45
CA ASP A 475 0.30 22.22 -8.98
C ASP A 475 -1.17 22.18 -8.51
N VAL A 476 -2.03 21.59 -9.32
CA VAL A 476 -3.44 21.33 -9.03
C VAL A 476 -3.91 20.05 -9.71
N ILE A 477 -4.88 19.38 -9.08
CA ILE A 477 -5.52 18.19 -9.63
C ILE A 477 -6.95 18.55 -10.06
N PRO A 478 -7.32 18.32 -11.34
CA PRO A 478 -8.68 18.56 -11.80
C PRO A 478 -9.62 17.47 -11.28
N VAL A 479 -10.82 17.85 -10.84
CA VAL A 479 -11.84 16.90 -10.38
C VAL A 479 -12.58 16.26 -11.56
N ASN A 480 -12.77 17.03 -12.62
CA ASN A 480 -13.38 16.57 -13.86
C ASN A 480 -12.73 17.23 -15.07
N TYR A 481 -12.72 16.52 -16.18
CA TYR A 481 -12.25 17.04 -17.45
C TYR A 481 -13.04 16.43 -18.60
N VAL A 482 -13.36 17.23 -19.64
CA VAL A 482 -14.11 16.76 -20.80
C VAL A 482 -13.38 17.20 -22.07
N TYR A 483 -13.01 16.24 -22.92
CA TYR A 483 -12.48 16.54 -24.25
C TYR A 483 -13.58 17.01 -25.20
N GLU A 484 -13.32 18.10 -25.91
CA GLU A 484 -14.26 18.65 -26.88
C GLU A 484 -14.32 17.82 -28.18
N LYS A 485 -13.17 17.38 -28.67
CA LYS A 485 -13.05 16.72 -29.97
C LYS A 485 -12.70 15.25 -29.83
N ALA A 486 -13.13 14.47 -30.81
CA ALA A 486 -12.64 13.11 -31.00
C ALA A 486 -11.15 13.14 -31.34
N GLY A 487 -10.41 12.16 -30.81
CA GLY A 487 -8.98 12.07 -31.04
C GLY A 487 -8.28 11.12 -30.09
N LYS A 488 -6.99 10.93 -30.34
CA LYS A 488 -6.07 10.29 -29.40
C LYS A 488 -5.35 11.36 -28.60
N TYR A 489 -5.44 11.27 -27.29
CA TYR A 489 -4.81 12.22 -26.37
C TYR A 489 -3.87 11.47 -25.44
N THR A 490 -2.71 12.05 -25.18
CA THR A 490 -1.77 11.50 -24.20
C THR A 490 -1.79 12.38 -22.97
N VAL A 491 -2.45 11.90 -21.91
CA VAL A 491 -2.41 12.56 -20.60
C VAL A 491 -1.07 12.25 -19.95
N LYS A 492 -0.35 13.27 -19.49
CA LYS A 492 0.97 13.14 -18.84
C LYS A 492 0.94 13.75 -17.46
N LEU A 493 1.56 13.09 -16.49
CA LEU A 493 1.94 13.68 -15.22
C LEU A 493 3.46 13.87 -15.21
N ILE A 494 3.91 15.09 -14.98
CA ILE A 494 5.33 15.48 -14.92
C ILE A 494 5.59 16.07 -13.54
N VAL A 495 6.53 15.50 -12.81
CA VAL A 495 6.89 15.88 -11.43
C VAL A 495 8.30 16.42 -11.43
N THR A 496 8.54 17.54 -10.74
CA THR A 496 9.87 18.18 -10.63
C THR A 496 10.32 18.20 -9.17
N GLY A 497 11.51 17.70 -8.89
CA GLY A 497 12.17 17.70 -7.59
C GLY A 497 13.01 18.95 -7.33
N GLU A 498 13.31 19.18 -6.05
CA GLU A 498 14.15 20.33 -5.61
C GLU A 498 15.59 20.27 -6.14
N LYS A 499 16.09 19.07 -6.48
CA LYS A 499 17.41 18.86 -7.09
C LYS A 499 17.38 18.98 -8.61
N GLY A 500 16.23 19.29 -9.20
CA GLY A 500 16.02 19.37 -10.64
C GLY A 500 15.77 18.02 -11.31
N THR A 501 15.55 16.96 -10.55
CA THR A 501 15.12 15.66 -11.04
C THR A 501 13.71 15.75 -11.63
N VAL A 502 13.38 14.92 -12.59
CA VAL A 502 12.08 14.88 -13.25
C VAL A 502 11.57 13.45 -13.33
N GLY A 503 10.37 13.21 -12.79
CA GLY A 503 9.59 11.99 -12.99
C GLY A 503 8.45 12.24 -13.99
N GLU A 504 8.21 11.32 -14.90
CA GLU A 504 7.13 11.44 -15.90
C GLU A 504 6.44 10.10 -16.10
N THR A 505 5.10 10.15 -16.19
CA THR A 505 4.29 9.03 -16.65
C THR A 505 3.20 9.52 -17.60
N SER A 506 2.66 8.63 -18.43
CA SER A 506 1.63 9.01 -19.39
C SER A 506 0.62 7.90 -19.66
N LYS A 507 -0.61 8.31 -20.05
CA LYS A 507 -1.69 7.42 -20.46
C LYS A 507 -2.31 7.89 -21.77
N GLU A 508 -2.40 7.00 -22.77
CA GLU A 508 -3.13 7.28 -24.02
C GLU A 508 -4.63 7.05 -23.80
N LEU A 509 -5.44 8.02 -24.20
CA LEU A 509 -6.90 7.99 -24.21
C LEU A 509 -7.41 8.13 -25.64
N ASN A 510 -8.45 7.36 -25.99
CA ASN A 510 -9.07 7.42 -27.33
C ASN A 510 -10.51 7.91 -27.21
N VAL A 511 -10.71 9.21 -27.48
CA VAL A 511 -12.03 9.86 -27.52
C VAL A 511 -12.67 9.59 -28.89
N ARG A 512 -13.80 8.90 -28.89
CA ARG A 512 -14.40 8.32 -30.11
C ARG A 512 -15.33 9.27 -30.88
N SER A 513 -15.82 10.33 -30.25
CA SER A 513 -16.74 11.28 -30.85
C SER A 513 -16.53 12.68 -30.30
N ASP A 514 -16.91 13.70 -31.05
CA ASP A 514 -16.97 15.06 -30.53
C ASP A 514 -18.00 15.11 -29.38
N TYR A 515 -17.76 16.00 -28.40
CA TYR A 515 -18.69 16.24 -27.32
C TYR A 515 -19.90 16.98 -27.85
N SER A 516 -21.10 16.49 -27.57
CA SER A 516 -22.36 17.02 -28.10
C SER A 516 -23.11 17.92 -27.13
N GLY A 517 -22.64 18.06 -25.89
CA GLY A 517 -23.21 18.92 -24.86
C GLY A 517 -22.52 20.28 -24.78
N ASP A 518 -23.02 21.13 -23.90
CA ASP A 518 -22.34 22.37 -23.55
C ASP A 518 -21.09 22.04 -22.72
N LEU A 519 -19.94 22.53 -23.19
CA LEU A 519 -18.69 22.33 -22.45
C LEU A 519 -18.72 23.10 -21.13
N PRO A 520 -18.24 22.50 -20.02
CA PRO A 520 -18.11 23.24 -18.79
C PRO A 520 -17.23 24.49 -18.99
N GLU A 521 -17.73 25.66 -18.60
CA GLU A 521 -16.97 26.90 -18.62
C GLU A 521 -15.70 26.79 -17.74
N ARG A 522 -15.80 26.03 -16.66
CA ARG A 522 -14.76 25.86 -15.66
C ARG A 522 -14.56 24.40 -15.29
N VAL A 523 -13.37 24.08 -14.85
CA VAL A 523 -12.99 22.81 -14.24
C VAL A 523 -12.77 23.04 -12.75
N ALA A 524 -13.53 22.32 -11.92
CA ALA A 524 -13.34 22.40 -10.46
C ALA A 524 -12.02 21.77 -10.04
N LEU A 525 -11.35 22.40 -9.10
CA LEU A 525 -10.06 22.00 -8.56
C LEU A 525 -10.19 21.75 -7.06
N CYS A 526 -9.70 20.63 -6.60
CA CYS A 526 -9.46 20.42 -5.17
C CYS A 526 -8.26 19.52 -4.98
N TYR A 527 -7.69 19.55 -3.79
CA TYR A 527 -6.64 18.59 -3.43
C TYR A 527 -7.30 17.22 -3.22
N VAL A 528 -6.95 16.25 -4.06
CA VAL A 528 -7.41 14.86 -3.97
C VAL A 528 -6.19 13.96 -3.95
N SER A 529 -5.84 13.41 -2.80
CA SER A 529 -4.73 12.46 -2.69
C SER A 529 -5.17 11.05 -2.33
N LEU A 530 -6.34 10.92 -1.71
CA LEU A 530 -6.89 9.64 -1.31
C LEU A 530 -8.30 9.47 -1.89
N PRO A 531 -8.71 8.26 -2.29
CA PRO A 531 -10.11 7.98 -2.54
C PRO A 531 -10.87 8.25 -1.25
N GLY A 532 -11.70 9.31 -1.24
CA GLY A 532 -12.30 9.84 -0.02
C GLY A 532 -13.24 8.86 0.65
N GLY A 533 -12.88 8.45 1.85
CA GLY A 533 -13.75 7.70 2.75
C GLY A 533 -14.42 8.61 3.76
N GLY A 534 -15.71 8.89 3.61
CA GLY A 534 -16.50 9.72 4.52
C GLY A 534 -16.49 11.23 4.19
N GLY A 535 -17.32 12.00 4.89
CA GLY A 535 -17.56 13.41 4.61
C GLY A 535 -18.37 13.67 3.33
N ALA A 536 -18.48 14.93 2.96
CA ALA A 536 -19.24 15.39 1.78
C ALA A 536 -18.31 15.54 0.57
N LYS A 537 -18.49 14.73 -0.47
CA LYS A 537 -17.59 14.64 -1.63
C LYS A 537 -18.17 15.13 -2.95
N ASN A 538 -19.37 15.68 -2.96
CA ASN A 538 -19.96 16.26 -4.16
C ASN A 538 -19.40 17.67 -4.39
N ILE A 539 -18.36 17.80 -5.21
CA ILE A 539 -17.74 19.10 -5.53
C ILE A 539 -18.69 20.05 -6.28
N SER A 540 -19.74 19.56 -6.95
CA SER A 540 -20.64 20.42 -7.72
C SER A 540 -21.43 21.39 -6.86
N VAL A 541 -21.57 21.14 -5.57
CA VAL A 541 -22.26 22.03 -4.64
C VAL A 541 -21.57 23.39 -4.48
N ILE A 542 -20.26 23.47 -4.69
CA ILE A 542 -19.54 24.75 -4.52
C ILE A 542 -19.81 25.78 -5.63
N TYR A 543 -20.59 25.41 -6.66
CA TYR A 543 -20.97 26.29 -7.78
C TYR A 543 -22.40 26.03 -8.28
N ASP A 544 -23.28 25.51 -7.46
CA ASP A 544 -24.68 25.26 -7.79
C ASP A 544 -25.60 26.48 -7.53
N GLY A 545 -25.06 27.56 -6.99
CA GLY A 545 -25.76 28.79 -6.67
C GLY A 545 -26.57 28.72 -5.38
N VAL A 546 -26.43 27.64 -4.59
CA VAL A 546 -27.08 27.49 -3.29
C VAL A 546 -26.16 28.02 -2.20
N VAL A 547 -26.54 29.15 -1.61
CA VAL A 547 -25.79 29.75 -0.48
C VAL A 547 -26.50 29.44 0.83
N PRO A 548 -26.13 28.38 1.55
CA PRO A 548 -26.74 28.05 2.85
C PRO A 548 -26.26 29.02 3.94
N ASP A 549 -27.01 29.08 5.03
CA ASP A 549 -26.64 29.77 6.27
C ASP A 549 -26.62 28.78 7.45
N ALA A 550 -26.31 29.26 8.65
CA ALA A 550 -26.26 28.42 9.85
C ALA A 550 -27.56 27.66 10.17
N LYS A 551 -28.71 28.08 9.63
CA LYS A 551 -30.02 27.45 9.83
C LYS A 551 -30.37 26.44 8.75
N THR A 552 -29.92 26.69 7.54
CA THR A 552 -30.25 25.88 6.34
C THR A 552 -29.12 24.96 5.92
N GLY A 553 -27.90 25.18 6.44
CA GLY A 553 -26.71 24.40 6.16
C GLY A 553 -26.83 22.95 6.62
N LYS A 554 -26.30 22.04 5.79
CA LYS A 554 -26.22 20.60 6.05
C LYS A 554 -25.14 19.97 5.18
N ASP A 555 -24.67 18.79 5.56
CA ASP A 555 -23.57 18.08 4.88
C ASP A 555 -23.79 17.91 3.36
N SER A 556 -25.03 17.76 2.91
CA SER A 556 -25.33 17.63 1.47
C SER A 556 -25.20 18.94 0.66
N LEU A 557 -25.01 20.08 1.33
CA LEU A 557 -24.83 21.41 0.72
C LEU A 557 -23.42 21.94 0.87
N GLN A 558 -22.44 21.05 1.08
CA GLN A 558 -21.04 21.40 1.14
C GLN A 558 -20.18 20.32 0.50
N TYR A 559 -18.95 20.68 0.17
CA TYR A 559 -17.85 19.78 -0.14
C TYR A 559 -16.82 19.88 0.99
N ASP A 560 -16.20 18.78 1.40
CA ASP A 560 -15.11 18.80 2.37
C ASP A 560 -13.93 17.93 1.93
N THR A 561 -12.75 18.29 2.44
CA THR A 561 -11.50 17.54 2.21
C THR A 561 -11.21 16.54 3.34
N TYR A 562 -12.22 16.17 4.15
CA TYR A 562 -12.06 15.18 5.21
C TYR A 562 -11.54 13.85 4.66
N LYS A 563 -10.44 13.33 5.24
CA LYS A 563 -9.73 12.13 4.76
C LYS A 563 -9.28 12.18 3.29
N VAL A 564 -9.13 13.37 2.71
CA VAL A 564 -8.59 13.55 1.36
C VAL A 564 -7.15 14.02 1.42
N LEU A 565 -6.79 14.82 2.44
CA LEU A 565 -5.43 15.30 2.62
C LEU A 565 -4.54 14.19 3.19
N ASP A 566 -3.46 13.93 2.49
CA ASP A 566 -2.48 12.93 2.84
C ASP A 566 -1.25 13.64 3.46
N PRO A 567 -0.92 13.38 4.73
CA PRO A 567 0.20 14.06 5.39
C PRO A 567 1.57 13.68 4.81
N VAL A 568 1.67 12.58 4.08
CA VAL A 568 2.90 12.15 3.42
C VAL A 568 3.10 12.87 2.10
N LYS A 569 2.07 12.89 1.26
CA LYS A 569 2.09 13.59 -0.04
C LYS A 569 2.01 15.12 0.15
N ASN A 570 1.45 15.58 1.27
CA ASN A 570 1.25 16.97 1.60
C ASN A 570 1.58 17.23 3.09
N PRO A 571 2.86 17.20 3.47
CA PRO A 571 3.29 17.29 4.87
C PRO A 571 2.86 18.60 5.56
N ASP A 572 2.63 19.65 4.81
CA ASP A 572 2.11 20.92 5.33
C ASP A 572 0.58 20.95 5.46
N LEU A 573 -0.10 19.87 5.05
CA LEU A 573 -1.57 19.73 5.02
C LEU A 573 -2.27 20.96 4.40
N THR A 574 -1.67 21.46 3.32
CA THR A 574 -2.22 22.56 2.54
C THR A 574 -3.45 22.09 1.76
N ALA A 575 -4.55 22.80 1.93
CA ALA A 575 -5.78 22.57 1.17
C ALA A 575 -5.98 23.67 0.13
N TYR A 576 -6.59 23.32 -0.97
CA TYR A 576 -7.10 24.29 -1.93
C TYR A 576 -8.45 23.84 -2.51
N VAL A 577 -9.23 24.83 -2.94
CA VAL A 577 -10.46 24.65 -3.69
C VAL A 577 -10.60 25.81 -4.66
N GLY A 578 -11.05 25.56 -5.87
CA GLY A 578 -11.14 26.61 -6.87
C GLY A 578 -11.52 26.11 -8.26
N TYR A 579 -11.18 26.91 -9.26
CA TYR A 579 -11.51 26.65 -10.66
C TYR A 579 -10.36 26.99 -11.59
N MET A 580 -10.22 26.24 -12.67
CA MET A 580 -9.59 26.68 -13.91
C MET A 580 -10.66 26.95 -14.96
N TYR A 581 -10.45 27.96 -15.78
CA TYR A 581 -11.35 28.37 -16.83
C TYR A 581 -10.73 28.04 -18.18
N ARG A 582 -11.58 27.71 -19.16
CA ARG A 582 -11.15 27.44 -20.55
C ARG A 582 -10.61 28.69 -21.23
N GLU A 583 -11.19 29.84 -20.89
CA GLU A 583 -10.75 31.15 -21.35
C GLU A 583 -10.35 32.01 -20.16
N GLU A 584 -9.41 32.92 -20.38
CA GLU A 584 -9.05 33.91 -19.36
C GLU A 584 -10.23 34.81 -19.01
N LEU A 585 -10.41 35.03 -17.72
CA LEU A 585 -11.40 35.98 -17.23
C LEU A 585 -10.70 37.06 -16.39
N THR A 586 -11.39 38.19 -16.19
CA THR A 586 -10.95 39.25 -15.29
C THR A 586 -11.68 39.12 -13.97
N VAL A 587 -10.95 38.88 -12.92
CA VAL A 587 -11.47 38.68 -11.55
C VAL A 587 -11.29 39.95 -10.75
N SER A 588 -12.34 40.40 -10.12
CA SER A 588 -12.33 41.54 -9.18
C SER A 588 -12.77 41.14 -7.78
N LYS A 589 -13.47 40.04 -7.63
CA LYS A 589 -14.04 39.60 -6.37
C LYS A 589 -14.16 38.08 -6.31
N VAL A 590 -13.89 37.54 -5.13
CA VAL A 590 -14.13 36.12 -4.77
C VAL A 590 -15.08 36.08 -3.60
N VAL A 591 -16.20 35.38 -3.73
CA VAL A 591 -17.19 35.21 -2.66
C VAL A 591 -17.13 33.75 -2.20
N PHE A 592 -16.79 33.55 -0.96
CA PHE A 592 -16.59 32.26 -0.35
C PHE A 592 -17.59 32.01 0.77
N THR A 593 -18.44 31.03 0.61
CA THR A 593 -19.27 30.52 1.69
C THR A 593 -18.62 29.23 2.22
N GLU A 594 -18.13 29.30 3.45
CA GLU A 594 -17.59 28.11 4.10
C GLU A 594 -18.68 27.06 4.37
N GLY A 595 -18.27 25.82 4.66
CA GLY A 595 -19.19 24.75 5.04
C GLY A 595 -19.37 24.63 6.54
N GLY A 596 -19.70 23.44 7.01
CA GLY A 596 -19.84 23.12 8.42
C GLY A 596 -18.51 23.17 9.18
N HIS A 597 -18.56 23.62 10.42
CA HIS A 597 -17.47 23.52 11.39
C HIS A 597 -17.67 22.30 12.29
N PHE A 598 -16.79 21.33 12.16
CA PHE A 598 -16.86 20.09 12.94
C PHE A 598 -15.96 20.16 14.19
N GLY A 599 -16.11 19.21 15.11
CA GLY A 599 -15.25 19.17 16.30
C GLY A 599 -13.76 18.98 16.01
N ASN A 600 -13.44 18.45 14.81
CA ASN A 600 -12.10 18.04 14.39
C ASN A 600 -11.61 18.70 13.08
N GLY A 601 -12.30 19.69 12.53
CA GLY A 601 -11.87 20.41 11.34
C GLY A 601 -13.03 21.06 10.56
N GLY A 602 -12.73 21.54 9.35
CA GLY A 602 -13.68 22.18 8.44
C GLY A 602 -13.34 23.62 8.09
N TRP A 603 -12.14 24.12 8.40
CA TRP A 603 -11.72 25.51 8.19
C TRP A 603 -10.26 25.63 7.73
N PHE A 604 -9.86 26.83 7.26
CA PHE A 604 -8.46 27.18 7.08
C PHE A 604 -7.91 27.74 8.40
N LYS A 605 -6.78 27.23 8.88
CA LYS A 605 -6.24 27.60 10.20
C LYS A 605 -5.25 28.74 10.18
N ASN A 606 -5.10 29.39 11.34
CA ASN A 606 -4.01 30.31 11.67
C ASN A 606 -3.82 31.44 10.66
N GLY A 607 -4.91 31.96 10.08
CA GLY A 607 -4.88 33.07 9.11
C GLY A 607 -4.13 32.74 7.82
N THR A 608 -4.02 31.45 7.47
CA THR A 608 -3.28 31.01 6.27
C THR A 608 -4.10 31.09 4.98
N LEU A 609 -5.42 31.35 5.07
CA LEU A 609 -6.28 31.48 3.90
C LEU A 609 -5.78 32.60 2.98
N LYS A 610 -5.59 32.28 1.72
CA LYS A 610 -5.19 33.19 0.64
C LYS A 610 -6.05 33.01 -0.57
N VAL A 611 -6.26 34.08 -1.32
CA VAL A 611 -6.77 34.03 -2.69
C VAL A 611 -5.56 33.99 -3.62
N GLN A 612 -5.54 33.00 -4.50
CA GLN A 612 -4.54 32.86 -5.55
C GLN A 612 -5.17 32.88 -6.93
N LEU A 613 -4.49 33.53 -7.86
CA LEU A 613 -4.86 33.55 -9.27
C LEU A 613 -3.80 32.84 -10.11
N LEU A 614 -4.23 32.12 -11.13
CA LEU A 614 -3.35 31.50 -12.13
C LEU A 614 -3.04 32.55 -13.22
N ILE A 615 -1.86 33.13 -13.15
CA ILE A 615 -1.37 34.16 -14.05
C ILE A 615 -0.12 33.63 -14.75
N ASP A 616 -0.07 33.67 -16.06
CA ASP A 616 1.06 33.19 -16.87
C ASP A 616 1.52 31.78 -16.45
N GLY A 617 0.56 30.88 -16.17
CA GLY A 617 0.80 29.50 -15.79
C GLY A 617 1.32 29.29 -14.36
N LYS A 618 1.28 30.35 -13.51
CA LYS A 618 1.76 30.29 -12.12
C LYS A 618 0.68 30.76 -11.14
N TRP A 619 0.43 29.97 -10.10
CA TRP A 619 -0.41 30.39 -8.97
C TRP A 619 0.29 31.49 -8.17
N THR A 620 -0.37 32.64 -8.04
CA THR A 620 0.18 33.85 -7.45
C THR A 620 -0.77 34.39 -6.37
N ASP A 621 -0.25 34.66 -5.19
CA ASP A 621 -1.00 35.33 -4.13
C ASP A 621 -1.39 36.74 -4.58
N VAL A 622 -2.64 37.12 -4.35
CA VAL A 622 -3.14 38.46 -4.67
C VAL A 622 -3.59 39.18 -3.41
N SER A 623 -3.39 40.51 -3.40
CA SER A 623 -3.88 41.36 -2.33
C SER A 623 -5.37 41.64 -2.49
N TYR A 624 -6.07 41.62 -1.38
CA TYR A 624 -7.52 41.89 -1.32
C TYR A 624 -7.91 42.52 0.02
N THR A 625 -9.07 43.15 0.02
CA THR A 625 -9.79 43.54 1.24
C THR A 625 -10.95 42.57 1.46
N SER A 626 -11.18 42.17 2.70
CA SER A 626 -12.32 41.33 3.08
C SER A 626 -13.41 42.17 3.73
N ASP A 627 -14.67 41.82 3.51
CA ASP A 627 -15.81 42.45 4.19
C ASP A 627 -15.84 42.14 5.70
N LYS A 628 -15.19 41.06 6.12
CA LYS A 628 -14.97 40.66 7.51
C LYS A 628 -13.70 39.81 7.62
N ASP A 629 -13.09 39.82 8.80
CA ASP A 629 -11.85 39.06 9.04
C ASP A 629 -12.14 37.56 9.09
N TYR A 630 -11.35 36.77 8.36
CA TYR A 630 -11.34 35.31 8.51
C TYR A 630 -10.52 34.95 9.77
N PRO A 631 -10.99 34.03 10.64
CA PRO A 631 -10.35 33.77 11.93
C PRO A 631 -8.90 33.32 11.84
N ASN A 632 -8.02 33.99 12.60
CA ASN A 632 -6.61 33.60 12.75
C ASN A 632 -6.43 32.66 13.94
N SER A 633 -6.98 31.46 13.85
CA SER A 633 -6.97 30.45 14.92
C SER A 633 -7.02 29.05 14.34
N ASP A 634 -6.77 28.03 15.17
CA ASP A 634 -7.06 26.61 14.88
C ASP A 634 -8.06 26.02 15.91
N LYS A 635 -8.74 26.86 16.67
CA LYS A 635 -9.76 26.41 17.64
C LYS A 635 -11.14 26.62 17.07
N ARG A 636 -11.96 25.57 17.06
CA ARG A 636 -13.37 25.60 16.60
C ARG A 636 -14.17 26.76 17.26
N SER A 637 -13.92 27.08 18.52
CA SER A 637 -14.62 28.14 19.25
C SER A 637 -14.41 29.55 18.70
N ASP A 638 -13.35 29.76 17.95
CA ASP A 638 -12.97 31.07 17.42
C ASP A 638 -13.58 31.32 16.03
N PHE A 639 -14.13 30.28 15.41
CA PHE A 639 -14.93 30.36 14.19
C PHE A 639 -16.40 30.52 14.59
N GLY A 640 -17.06 31.50 13.99
CA GLY A 640 -18.45 31.85 14.28
C GLY A 640 -19.46 30.74 13.91
N ASP A 641 -20.60 31.15 13.41
CA ASP A 641 -21.59 30.21 12.88
C ASP A 641 -21.04 29.52 11.60
N PRO A 642 -21.33 28.24 11.37
CA PRO A 642 -20.97 27.57 10.12
C PRO A 642 -21.76 28.16 8.95
N PHE A 643 -21.28 27.93 7.73
CA PHE A 643 -21.87 28.44 6.49
C PHE A 643 -21.85 29.98 6.40
N GLU A 644 -20.79 30.58 6.94
CA GLU A 644 -20.61 32.02 6.86
C GLU A 644 -19.99 32.40 5.49
N THR A 645 -20.45 33.54 4.94
CA THR A 645 -19.96 34.02 3.64
C THR A 645 -18.97 35.17 3.84
N PHE A 646 -17.82 35.08 3.16
CA PHE A 646 -16.76 36.07 3.12
C PHE A 646 -16.62 36.61 1.69
N THR A 647 -16.42 37.92 1.58
CA THR A 647 -16.24 38.58 0.29
C THR A 647 -14.83 39.17 0.21
N PHE A 648 -13.99 38.60 -0.64
CA PHE A 648 -12.64 39.09 -0.92
C PHE A 648 -12.69 39.97 -2.18
N THR A 649 -12.50 41.26 -1.99
CA THR A 649 -12.44 42.22 -3.12
C THR A 649 -10.96 42.47 -3.43
N LEU A 650 -10.53 42.13 -4.65
CA LEU A 650 -9.15 42.30 -5.07
C LEU A 650 -8.79 43.80 -5.18
N ASP A 651 -7.59 44.15 -4.76
CA ASP A 651 -7.09 45.54 -4.86
C ASP A 651 -7.04 46.02 -6.31
N LYS A 652 -6.90 45.10 -7.25
CA LYS A 652 -6.91 45.33 -8.68
C LYS A 652 -7.62 44.19 -9.41
N ALA A 653 -8.57 44.51 -10.26
CA ALA A 653 -9.16 43.52 -11.18
C ALA A 653 -8.06 42.93 -12.07
N THR A 654 -7.89 41.62 -12.03
CA THR A 654 -6.74 40.92 -12.62
C THR A 654 -7.21 39.84 -13.59
N LYS A 655 -6.58 39.80 -14.76
CA LYS A 655 -6.82 38.78 -15.77
C LYS A 655 -6.09 37.50 -15.39
N CYS A 656 -6.77 36.35 -15.40
CA CYS A 656 -6.22 35.07 -15.00
C CYS A 656 -6.96 33.91 -15.65
N GLN A 657 -6.37 32.73 -15.63
CA GLN A 657 -6.93 31.48 -16.14
C GLN A 657 -7.49 30.58 -15.03
N GLY A 658 -7.26 30.94 -13.77
CA GLY A 658 -7.78 30.17 -12.64
C GLY A 658 -7.83 31.00 -11.36
N VAL A 659 -8.68 30.55 -10.43
CA VAL A 659 -8.85 31.14 -9.10
C VAL A 659 -8.93 30.01 -8.10
N ARG A 660 -8.20 30.12 -6.99
CA ARG A 660 -8.32 29.19 -5.86
C ARG A 660 -8.21 29.88 -4.52
N LEU A 661 -8.86 29.30 -3.52
CA LEU A 661 -8.57 29.49 -2.12
C LEU A 661 -7.50 28.49 -1.73
N HIS A 662 -6.51 28.91 -0.97
CA HIS A 662 -5.36 28.10 -0.58
C HIS A 662 -4.94 28.42 0.86
N GLY A 663 -4.60 27.39 1.65
CA GLY A 663 -4.16 27.57 3.02
C GLY A 663 -3.96 26.24 3.76
N LEU A 664 -3.52 26.31 5.00
CA LEU A 664 -3.40 25.12 5.85
C LEU A 664 -4.78 24.67 6.33
N ALA A 665 -5.05 23.38 6.23
CA ALA A 665 -6.28 22.78 6.74
C ALA A 665 -6.27 22.73 8.28
N GLY A 666 -7.42 23.01 8.89
CA GLY A 666 -7.55 23.16 10.35
C GLY A 666 -8.16 21.97 11.06
N GLY A 667 -8.00 21.97 12.38
CA GLY A 667 -8.45 20.94 13.30
C GLY A 667 -7.61 19.67 13.30
N ASP A 668 -7.88 18.76 14.23
CA ASP A 668 -7.11 17.52 14.41
C ASP A 668 -7.18 16.59 13.18
N ALA A 669 -8.28 16.62 12.45
CA ALA A 669 -8.43 15.84 11.20
C ALA A 669 -7.98 16.60 9.95
N SER A 670 -7.47 17.82 10.09
CA SER A 670 -6.84 18.63 9.03
C SER A 670 -7.60 18.66 7.71
N PHE A 671 -8.82 19.25 7.71
CA PHE A 671 -9.62 19.39 6.49
C PHE A 671 -10.35 20.76 6.42
N ILE A 672 -10.79 21.12 5.22
CA ILE A 672 -11.64 22.29 4.97
C ILE A 672 -13.01 21.87 4.47
N SER A 673 -14.01 22.72 4.65
CA SER A 673 -15.35 22.56 4.09
C SER A 673 -15.78 23.85 3.36
N VAL A 674 -16.45 23.69 2.21
CA VAL A 674 -16.86 24.78 1.32
C VAL A 674 -18.28 24.50 0.84
N ALA A 675 -19.17 25.49 0.99
CA ALA A 675 -20.55 25.39 0.52
C ALA A 675 -20.73 26.06 -0.86
N GLU A 676 -20.14 27.25 -1.06
CA GLU A 676 -20.25 27.94 -2.36
C GLU A 676 -18.98 28.77 -2.61
N LEU A 677 -18.53 28.83 -3.85
CA LEU A 677 -17.40 29.66 -4.29
C LEU A 677 -17.75 30.38 -5.59
N GLU A 678 -18.08 31.65 -5.47
CA GLU A 678 -18.40 32.47 -6.63
C GLU A 678 -17.22 33.37 -7.02
N ILE A 679 -16.96 33.46 -8.31
CA ILE A 679 -15.94 34.34 -8.90
C ILE A 679 -16.61 35.45 -9.71
N LYS A 680 -16.26 36.72 -9.43
CA LYS A 680 -16.89 37.92 -10.07
C LYS A 680 -15.84 38.89 -10.58
#